data_9805a369b9cfafce55772fa589f5069f
#
_entry.id   9805a369b9cfafce55772fa589f5069f
#
_cell.length_a   1.000
_cell.length_b   1.000
_cell.length_c   1.000
_cell.angle_alpha   90.00
_cell.angle_beta   90.00
_cell.angle_gamma   90.00
#
_symmetry.space_group_name_H-M   'P 1'
#
loop_
_entity.id
_entity.type
_entity.pdbx_description
1 polymer ?
#
loop_
_entity_poly.entity_id
_entity_poly.type
_entity_poly.pdbx_seq_one_letter_code
_entity_poly.pdbx_strand_id
1 'polypeptide(L)'
;MSDHGAPLSRTSRNDPCPCGSGRKFKQCCGGGRTVAAAADRARGVRPDRLNLGPLTEVGKVREAAENLRQSMHGAPAGFLKAEGPARGPPQRQTGAADRFRRQGIDLLQAGKLPAAITALRQAARLDPEDAGSHRALGLALLRCNHLAEAAASFELAIVLAEGVAVAHYNLAVALDRLGLRDRAVAAYHRAAALAPEVPDAHRRLGELFEAEGDAEQAARSYRRASGCAPHTTAGRVYLAKAQMLEGDLREAEARLRQAIAVDPDGDALHKVLGDVLATAGQFDEAIAAYDRAIAINPSQAPAHLNAVYVRKCSEADRPRLAQMLESLRDGSLPDEYCIHLHFACGKLLDDLREYPQAVQHFELANRLRGREARFDRAAFSRQCDRLAERFTPAFFAANSAFGMDDETPLLILGMPRSGTTLVEQIVSSHPAIAAGGELSFWPRRPSGPGIADATYLTPEAAHGLSRDYLDLLRRIGPNATRVTDKAPFNFHRLGLIHLLLPKARIIHCRRHPVDTCLSMYFLHFSERIEFVSDKGDLAFAYREYARLMEHWRAVLPPDRFIEVDYENLVADREAVTRWLIAFTGLDWHDACLAPERNERTVTTASVWQARQPVYTTSVARWRRYEPWLGELRQLLPATDMSPSKS
;
A
#
# COMPACT_ATOMS: atom_id res chain seq x y z
N MET A 1 -49.81 -0.36 -29.87
CA MET A 1 -49.39 0.07 -31.22
C MET A 1 -47.97 0.52 -31.05
N SER A 2 -47.03 -0.35 -31.28
CA SER A 2 -46.20 -0.49 -32.51
C SER A 2 -45.39 0.80 -32.74
N ASP A 3 -44.09 0.88 -32.85
CA ASP A 3 -43.26 -0.11 -33.49
C ASP A 3 -41.78 0.34 -33.54
N HIS A 4 -40.91 -0.65 -33.71
CA HIS A 4 -39.65 -0.66 -34.46
C HIS A 4 -38.40 -0.01 -33.90
N GLY A 5 -37.58 -0.92 -33.32
CA GLY A 5 -36.13 -0.76 -33.28
C GLY A 5 -35.56 -0.73 -34.69
N ALA A 6 -34.89 0.37 -35.03
CA ALA A 6 -34.05 0.43 -36.24
C ALA A 6 -32.72 -0.25 -36.03
N PRO A 7 -32.20 -1.04 -36.99
CA PRO A 7 -30.88 -1.67 -36.86
C PRO A 7 -29.76 -0.61 -36.93
N LEU A 8 -28.78 -0.71 -36.07
CA LEU A 8 -27.55 0.09 -36.07
C LEU A 8 -26.90 0.02 -37.47
N SER A 9 -26.95 1.11 -38.24
CA SER A 9 -26.31 1.25 -39.52
C SER A 9 -24.81 1.05 -39.38
N ARG A 10 -24.22 0.16 -40.16
CA ARG A 10 -22.78 -0.07 -40.24
C ARG A 10 -22.08 1.22 -40.67
N THR A 11 -21.44 1.90 -39.75
CA THR A 11 -20.65 3.10 -40.04
C THR A 11 -19.51 2.74 -40.99
N SER A 12 -19.44 3.35 -42.17
CA SER A 12 -18.36 3.16 -43.12
C SER A 12 -17.05 3.77 -42.60
N ARG A 13 -15.90 3.20 -42.98
CA ARG A 13 -14.58 3.69 -42.59
C ARG A 13 -14.35 5.19 -42.89
N ASN A 14 -15.05 5.75 -43.86
CA ASN A 14 -14.91 7.14 -44.29
C ASN A 14 -15.98 8.07 -43.71
N ASP A 15 -16.98 7.57 -42.98
CA ASP A 15 -18.02 8.38 -42.35
C ASP A 15 -17.48 9.17 -41.19
N PRO A 16 -18.13 10.30 -40.79
CA PRO A 16 -17.83 11.02 -39.57
C PRO A 16 -17.94 10.09 -38.35
N CYS A 17 -16.99 10.19 -37.43
CA CYS A 17 -16.99 9.33 -36.26
C CYS A 17 -18.16 9.65 -35.31
N PRO A 18 -18.95 8.64 -34.89
CA PRO A 18 -20.09 8.84 -33.99
C PRO A 18 -19.72 9.42 -32.62
N CYS A 19 -18.42 9.44 -32.26
CA CYS A 19 -17.94 10.02 -31.00
C CYS A 19 -17.95 11.56 -30.97
N GLY A 20 -18.37 12.24 -32.03
CA GLY A 20 -18.46 13.71 -32.11
C GLY A 20 -17.11 14.42 -32.31
N SER A 21 -16.00 13.70 -32.60
CA SER A 21 -14.67 14.30 -32.77
C SER A 21 -14.45 15.07 -34.08
N GLY A 22 -15.42 15.07 -35.00
CA GLY A 22 -15.31 15.69 -36.32
C GLY A 22 -14.35 14.98 -37.31
N ARG A 23 -13.69 13.88 -36.89
CA ARG A 23 -12.76 13.11 -37.72
C ARG A 23 -13.48 11.92 -38.38
N LYS A 24 -12.95 11.42 -39.51
CA LYS A 24 -13.46 10.19 -40.16
C LYS A 24 -13.28 8.99 -39.21
N PHE A 25 -14.23 8.05 -39.22
CA PHE A 25 -14.23 6.89 -38.34
C PHE A 25 -12.89 6.11 -38.36
N LYS A 26 -12.27 5.90 -39.55
CA LYS A 26 -10.95 5.26 -39.69
C LYS A 26 -9.78 6.04 -39.04
N GLN A 27 -9.94 7.34 -38.80
CA GLN A 27 -8.91 8.21 -38.19
C GLN A 27 -9.17 8.51 -36.71
N CYS A 28 -10.24 8.00 -36.19
CA CYS A 28 -10.67 8.15 -34.79
C CYS A 28 -10.93 6.78 -34.18
N CYS A 29 -12.16 6.43 -33.86
CA CYS A 29 -12.53 5.19 -33.19
C CYS A 29 -12.43 3.93 -34.07
N GLY A 30 -12.52 4.07 -35.41
CA GLY A 30 -12.33 2.98 -36.37
C GLY A 30 -10.88 2.80 -36.86
N GLY A 31 -9.96 3.67 -36.41
CA GLY A 31 -8.52 3.59 -36.64
C GLY A 31 -7.80 2.72 -35.62
N GLY A 32 -8.50 1.75 -35.04
CA GLY A 32 -7.91 0.77 -34.15
C GLY A 32 -6.73 0.12 -34.83
N ARG A 33 -5.51 0.48 -34.44
CA ARG A 33 -4.35 -0.37 -34.57
C ARG A 33 -4.77 -1.69 -33.94
N THR A 34 -4.91 -2.70 -34.79
CA THR A 34 -5.35 -4.02 -34.40
C THR A 34 -4.51 -4.51 -33.22
N VAL A 35 -5.15 -5.15 -32.26
CA VAL A 35 -4.53 -5.82 -31.12
C VAL A 35 -3.38 -6.76 -31.56
N ALA A 36 -3.37 -7.22 -32.79
CA ALA A 36 -2.29 -7.95 -33.44
C ALA A 36 -0.95 -7.19 -33.51
N ALA A 37 -0.95 -5.86 -33.69
CA ALA A 37 0.30 -5.08 -33.74
C ALA A 37 0.90 -4.84 -32.34
N ALA A 38 0.11 -4.94 -31.28
CA ALA A 38 0.58 -4.93 -29.91
C ALA A 38 1.12 -6.31 -29.49
N ALA A 39 0.53 -7.39 -29.97
CA ALA A 39 1.00 -8.77 -29.75
C ALA A 39 2.34 -9.06 -30.45
N ASP A 40 2.57 -8.53 -31.65
CA ASP A 40 3.84 -8.70 -32.37
C ASP A 40 4.98 -7.85 -31.78
N ARG A 41 4.69 -6.70 -31.14
CA ARG A 41 5.70 -5.98 -30.36
C ARG A 41 6.04 -6.67 -29.05
N ALA A 42 5.11 -7.41 -28.46
CA ALA A 42 5.35 -8.22 -27.27
C ALA A 42 6.20 -9.48 -27.57
N ARG A 43 6.21 -9.98 -28.79
CA ARG A 43 7.05 -11.12 -29.21
C ARG A 43 8.52 -10.75 -29.46
N GLY A 44 8.85 -9.47 -29.58
CA GLY A 44 10.21 -8.96 -29.76
C GLY A 44 10.97 -8.56 -28.50
N VAL A 45 10.30 -8.55 -27.35
CA VAL A 45 10.94 -8.25 -26.07
C VAL A 45 11.47 -9.55 -25.48
N ARG A 46 12.78 -9.75 -25.53
CA ARG A 46 13.43 -10.86 -24.81
C ARG A 46 13.07 -10.76 -23.32
N PRO A 47 12.72 -11.88 -22.66
CA PRO A 47 12.30 -11.92 -21.25
C PRO A 47 13.30 -11.35 -20.23
N ASP A 48 14.55 -11.13 -20.67
CA ASP A 48 15.70 -10.82 -19.82
C ASP A 48 15.81 -9.35 -19.39
N ARG A 49 14.88 -8.45 -19.78
CA ARG A 49 14.95 -7.00 -19.50
C ARG A 49 13.81 -6.40 -18.68
N LEU A 50 12.90 -7.22 -18.19
CA LEU A 50 11.92 -6.76 -17.19
C LEU A 50 12.54 -6.95 -15.79
N ASN A 51 12.94 -5.84 -15.19
CA ASN A 51 13.47 -5.81 -13.83
C ASN A 51 12.31 -5.97 -12.85
N LEU A 52 12.03 -7.22 -12.49
CA LEU A 52 10.85 -7.67 -11.76
C LEU A 52 11.19 -7.87 -10.27
N GLY A 53 11.01 -6.86 -9.45
CA GLY A 53 10.97 -6.97 -7.98
C GLY A 53 12.23 -7.53 -7.30
N PRO A 54 12.20 -7.81 -5.98
CA PRO A 54 13.35 -8.40 -5.30
C PRO A 54 13.73 -9.71 -5.99
N LEU A 55 14.91 -9.75 -6.59
CA LEU A 55 15.45 -10.86 -7.38
C LEU A 55 15.27 -12.25 -6.73
N THR A 56 15.21 -12.30 -5.41
CA THR A 56 15.02 -13.50 -4.60
C THR A 56 13.63 -14.12 -4.74
N GLU A 57 12.55 -13.36 -4.76
CA GLU A 57 11.17 -13.90 -4.82
C GLU A 57 10.78 -14.28 -6.26
N VAL A 58 11.18 -13.47 -7.25
CA VAL A 58 11.03 -13.82 -8.66
C VAL A 58 11.86 -15.08 -9.00
N GLY A 59 13.05 -15.20 -8.41
CA GLY A 59 13.88 -16.40 -8.51
C GLY A 59 13.17 -17.63 -7.95
N LYS A 60 12.55 -17.54 -6.79
CA LYS A 60 11.78 -18.64 -6.16
C LYS A 60 10.59 -19.08 -7.01
N VAL A 61 9.83 -18.15 -7.60
CA VAL A 61 8.72 -18.51 -8.50
C VAL A 61 9.24 -19.19 -9.76
N ARG A 62 10.35 -18.71 -10.36
CA ARG A 62 10.97 -19.36 -11.53
C ARG A 62 11.52 -20.75 -11.18
N GLU A 63 12.21 -20.87 -10.05
CA GLU A 63 12.73 -22.15 -9.56
C GLU A 63 11.59 -23.12 -9.24
N ALA A 64 10.53 -22.67 -8.59
CA ALA A 64 9.34 -23.46 -8.31
C ALA A 64 8.64 -23.91 -9.62
N ALA A 65 8.55 -23.05 -10.61
CA ALA A 65 7.99 -23.38 -11.92
C ALA A 65 8.84 -24.42 -12.65
N GLU A 66 10.16 -24.28 -12.61
CA GLU A 66 11.09 -25.24 -13.24
C GLU A 66 11.08 -26.59 -12.48
N ASN A 67 11.13 -26.57 -11.16
CA ASN A 67 11.00 -27.78 -10.33
C ASN A 67 9.65 -28.49 -10.58
N LEU A 68 8.57 -27.72 -10.72
CA LEU A 68 7.26 -28.26 -11.02
C LEU A 68 7.24 -28.89 -12.42
N ARG A 69 7.81 -28.23 -13.45
CA ARG A 69 7.97 -28.79 -14.81
C ARG A 69 8.81 -30.08 -14.78
N GLN A 70 9.97 -30.06 -14.11
CA GLN A 70 10.84 -31.23 -14.00
C GLN A 70 10.15 -32.39 -13.26
N SER A 71 9.39 -32.11 -12.21
CA SER A 71 8.62 -33.12 -11.48
C SER A 71 7.50 -33.74 -12.31
N MET A 72 7.00 -33.00 -13.31
CA MET A 72 5.96 -33.50 -14.24
C MET A 72 6.53 -34.30 -15.40
N HIS A 73 7.76 -33.99 -15.84
CA HIS A 73 8.41 -34.73 -16.93
C HIS A 73 9.22 -35.94 -16.45
N GLY A 74 9.18 -36.25 -15.17
CA GLY A 74 9.83 -37.29 -14.41
C GLY A 74 10.50 -38.45 -15.15
N ALA A 75 11.78 -38.26 -15.56
CA ALA A 75 12.79 -39.30 -15.55
C ALA A 75 14.17 -38.65 -15.33
N PRO A 76 15.04 -39.18 -14.48
CA PRO A 76 16.40 -38.66 -14.33
C PRO A 76 17.13 -38.80 -15.68
N ALA A 77 17.88 -37.76 -16.06
CA ALA A 77 18.70 -37.68 -17.26
C ALA A 77 19.88 -38.67 -17.20
N GLY A 78 19.57 -39.96 -17.13
CA GLY A 78 20.54 -41.05 -16.99
C GLY A 78 20.30 -42.24 -17.90
N PHE A 79 19.27 -42.24 -18.75
CA PHE A 79 18.94 -43.35 -19.63
C PHE A 79 18.72 -42.92 -21.08
N LEU A 80 19.70 -42.26 -21.68
CA LEU A 80 19.79 -42.10 -23.12
C LEU A 80 20.94 -42.94 -23.66
N LYS A 81 20.78 -44.27 -23.69
CA LYS A 81 21.44 -45.19 -24.62
C LYS A 81 20.65 -46.51 -24.65
N ALA A 82 19.63 -46.55 -25.48
CA ALA A 82 19.16 -47.77 -26.16
C ALA A 82 18.28 -47.37 -27.35
N GLU A 83 18.80 -47.55 -28.56
CA GLU A 83 18.06 -47.48 -29.78
C GLU A 83 17.01 -48.58 -29.80
N GLY A 84 15.75 -48.21 -29.69
CA GLY A 84 14.58 -49.03 -29.99
C GLY A 84 13.57 -48.21 -30.80
N PRO A 85 12.71 -48.81 -31.63
CA PRO A 85 11.86 -48.10 -32.55
C PRO A 85 10.91 -47.12 -31.86
N ALA A 86 10.74 -45.93 -32.43
CA ALA A 86 9.94 -44.82 -31.93
C ALA A 86 8.57 -45.30 -31.39
N ARG A 87 8.41 -45.25 -30.06
CA ARG A 87 7.09 -45.34 -29.43
C ARG A 87 6.37 -44.04 -29.73
N GLY A 88 5.15 -44.14 -30.25
CA GLY A 88 4.25 -43.01 -30.50
C GLY A 88 4.01 -42.19 -29.21
N PRO A 89 3.46 -40.97 -29.32
CA PRO A 89 3.24 -40.09 -28.18
C PRO A 89 2.53 -40.84 -27.05
N PRO A 90 2.90 -40.61 -25.75
CA PRO A 90 2.32 -41.31 -24.62
C PRO A 90 0.79 -41.18 -24.68
N GLN A 91 0.09 -42.32 -24.71
CA GLN A 91 -1.38 -42.33 -24.64
C GLN A 91 -1.78 -41.62 -23.35
N ARG A 92 -2.51 -40.50 -23.49
CA ARG A 92 -3.03 -39.73 -22.33
C ARG A 92 -3.88 -40.65 -21.48
N GLN A 93 -3.48 -40.82 -20.20
CA GLN A 93 -4.26 -41.56 -19.20
C GLN A 93 -5.33 -40.65 -18.59
N THR A 94 -6.10 -39.97 -19.44
CA THR A 94 -7.08 -38.96 -19.05
C THR A 94 -8.06 -39.44 -17.99
N GLY A 95 -8.52 -40.69 -18.06
CA GLY A 95 -9.45 -41.25 -17.08
C GLY A 95 -8.86 -41.46 -15.67
N ALA A 96 -7.54 -41.69 -15.56
CA ALA A 96 -6.85 -41.77 -14.26
C ALA A 96 -6.55 -40.36 -13.73
N ALA A 97 -6.10 -39.43 -14.59
CA ALA A 97 -5.89 -38.04 -14.24
C ALA A 97 -7.17 -37.40 -13.69
N ASP A 98 -8.29 -37.57 -14.37
CA ASP A 98 -9.60 -37.07 -13.93
C ASP A 98 -10.03 -37.60 -12.58
N ARG A 99 -9.77 -38.90 -12.30
CA ARG A 99 -10.09 -39.47 -10.96
C ARG A 99 -9.26 -38.80 -9.87
N PHE A 100 -7.97 -38.64 -10.05
CA PHE A 100 -7.11 -37.97 -9.08
C PHE A 100 -7.46 -36.49 -8.94
N ARG A 101 -7.83 -35.79 -10.02
CA ARG A 101 -8.29 -34.41 -9.96
C ARG A 101 -9.58 -34.28 -9.12
N ARG A 102 -10.60 -35.11 -9.36
CA ARG A 102 -11.85 -35.11 -8.58
C ARG A 102 -11.55 -35.41 -7.13
N GLN A 103 -10.82 -36.48 -6.84
CA GLN A 103 -10.40 -36.82 -5.48
C GLN A 103 -9.67 -35.65 -4.79
N GLY A 104 -8.77 -34.97 -5.50
CA GLY A 104 -8.04 -33.82 -4.97
C GLY A 104 -8.96 -32.64 -4.67
N ILE A 105 -9.95 -32.38 -5.53
CA ILE A 105 -10.96 -31.32 -5.31
C ILE A 105 -11.84 -31.66 -4.10
N ASP A 106 -12.30 -32.90 -3.98
CA ASP A 106 -13.10 -33.36 -2.83
C ASP A 106 -12.33 -33.21 -1.50
N LEU A 107 -11.03 -33.59 -1.51
CA LEU A 107 -10.15 -33.42 -0.36
C LEU A 107 -9.91 -31.95 -0.02
N LEU A 108 -9.80 -31.10 -1.04
CA LEU A 108 -9.65 -29.64 -0.88
C LEU A 108 -10.91 -29.02 -0.23
N GLN A 109 -12.09 -29.46 -0.65
CA GLN A 109 -13.37 -29.04 -0.07
C GLN A 109 -13.51 -29.54 1.37
N ALA A 110 -13.02 -30.76 1.65
CA ALA A 110 -13.01 -31.34 2.99
C ALA A 110 -11.91 -30.78 3.92
N GLY A 111 -11.13 -29.77 3.45
CA GLY A 111 -10.05 -29.16 4.22
C GLY A 111 -8.81 -30.03 4.42
N LYS A 112 -8.73 -31.21 3.78
CA LYS A 112 -7.60 -32.15 3.89
C LYS A 112 -6.46 -31.77 2.92
N LEU A 113 -5.87 -30.59 3.14
CA LEU A 113 -4.97 -29.92 2.21
C LEU A 113 -3.74 -30.76 1.80
N PRO A 114 -2.98 -31.44 2.69
CA PRO A 114 -1.82 -32.24 2.27
C PRO A 114 -2.20 -33.39 1.33
N ALA A 115 -3.31 -34.06 1.62
CA ALA A 115 -3.82 -35.15 0.78
C ALA A 115 -4.34 -34.63 -0.57
N ALA A 116 -4.98 -33.45 -0.58
CA ALA A 116 -5.42 -32.77 -1.80
C ALA A 116 -4.23 -32.45 -2.71
N ILE A 117 -3.16 -31.85 -2.17
CA ILE A 117 -1.93 -31.55 -2.92
C ILE A 117 -1.34 -32.82 -3.53
N THR A 118 -1.27 -33.91 -2.77
CA THR A 118 -0.74 -35.19 -3.27
C THR A 118 -1.55 -35.72 -4.45
N ALA A 119 -2.87 -35.76 -4.34
CA ALA A 119 -3.76 -36.22 -5.40
C ALA A 119 -3.69 -35.32 -6.63
N LEU A 120 -3.68 -33.99 -6.46
CA LEU A 120 -3.63 -33.03 -7.55
C LEU A 120 -2.25 -33.02 -8.27
N ARG A 121 -1.15 -33.23 -7.54
CA ARG A 121 0.16 -33.46 -8.16
C ARG A 121 0.17 -34.72 -9.01
N GLN A 122 -0.49 -35.79 -8.56
CA GLN A 122 -0.62 -37.02 -9.36
C GLN A 122 -1.49 -36.79 -10.61
N ALA A 123 -2.58 -36.03 -10.50
CA ALA A 123 -3.39 -35.65 -11.67
C ALA A 123 -2.57 -34.87 -12.71
N ALA A 124 -1.84 -33.85 -12.28
CA ALA A 124 -0.98 -33.02 -13.13
C ALA A 124 0.18 -33.80 -13.77
N ARG A 125 0.70 -34.86 -13.12
CA ARG A 125 1.71 -35.76 -13.72
C ARG A 125 1.11 -36.67 -14.81
N LEU A 126 -0.12 -37.15 -14.61
CA LEU A 126 -0.80 -38.05 -15.56
C LEU A 126 -1.31 -37.30 -16.79
N ASP A 127 -1.70 -36.04 -16.63
CA ASP A 127 -2.09 -35.13 -17.71
C ASP A 127 -1.52 -33.71 -17.46
N PRO A 128 -0.28 -33.45 -17.90
CA PRO A 128 0.38 -32.16 -17.72
C PRO A 128 -0.27 -31.00 -18.47
N GLU A 129 -1.12 -31.28 -19.45
CA GLU A 129 -1.82 -30.26 -20.25
C GLU A 129 -3.23 -29.94 -19.71
N ASP A 130 -3.67 -30.57 -18.60
CA ASP A 130 -4.94 -30.24 -17.96
C ASP A 130 -4.81 -28.97 -17.09
N ALA A 131 -5.23 -27.83 -17.64
CA ALA A 131 -5.30 -26.57 -16.91
C ALA A 131 -6.12 -26.65 -15.62
N GLY A 132 -7.14 -27.53 -15.56
CA GLY A 132 -7.99 -27.75 -14.40
C GLY A 132 -7.23 -28.33 -13.21
N SER A 133 -6.34 -29.31 -13.45
CA SER A 133 -5.47 -29.91 -12.44
C SER A 133 -4.47 -28.91 -11.87
N HIS A 134 -3.82 -28.10 -12.71
CA HIS A 134 -2.89 -27.06 -12.28
C HIS A 134 -3.59 -25.97 -11.48
N ARG A 135 -4.79 -25.53 -11.89
CA ARG A 135 -5.58 -24.56 -11.14
C ARG A 135 -5.99 -25.07 -9.76
N ALA A 136 -6.47 -26.31 -9.67
CA ALA A 136 -6.86 -26.93 -8.40
C ALA A 136 -5.64 -27.13 -7.48
N LEU A 137 -4.49 -27.55 -8.04
CA LEU A 137 -3.23 -27.67 -7.31
C LEU A 137 -2.77 -26.31 -6.77
N GLY A 138 -2.79 -25.27 -7.60
CA GLY A 138 -2.46 -23.90 -7.19
C GLY A 138 -3.33 -23.43 -6.03
N LEU A 139 -4.65 -23.72 -6.05
CA LEU A 139 -5.56 -23.36 -4.97
C LEU A 139 -5.24 -24.12 -3.67
N ALA A 140 -4.94 -25.42 -3.74
CA ALA A 140 -4.55 -26.21 -2.58
C ALA A 140 -3.23 -25.70 -1.95
N LEU A 141 -2.24 -25.37 -2.79
CA LEU A 141 -0.95 -24.81 -2.39
C LEU A 141 -1.13 -23.41 -1.76
N LEU A 142 -1.98 -22.57 -2.35
CA LEU A 142 -2.28 -21.23 -1.82
C LEU A 142 -2.89 -21.31 -0.41
N ARG A 143 -3.81 -22.25 -0.18
CA ARG A 143 -4.39 -22.49 1.15
C ARG A 143 -3.38 -23.04 2.16
N CYS A 144 -2.37 -23.77 1.70
CA CYS A 144 -1.24 -24.22 2.53
C CYS A 144 -0.14 -23.19 2.71
N ASN A 145 -0.30 -21.99 2.19
CA ASN A 145 0.73 -20.93 2.20
C ASN A 145 2.01 -21.26 1.42
N HIS A 146 1.94 -22.20 0.46
CA HIS A 146 3.04 -22.50 -0.46
C HIS A 146 2.98 -21.56 -1.66
N LEU A 147 3.20 -20.26 -1.41
CA LEU A 147 2.86 -19.17 -2.33
C LEU A 147 3.60 -19.25 -3.67
N ALA A 148 4.90 -19.55 -3.67
CA ALA A 148 5.70 -19.63 -4.89
C ALA A 148 5.26 -20.79 -5.80
N GLU A 149 4.99 -21.97 -5.22
CA GLU A 149 4.48 -23.11 -5.96
C GLU A 149 3.05 -22.89 -6.45
N ALA A 150 2.22 -22.19 -5.64
CA ALA A 150 0.87 -21.80 -6.04
C ALA A 150 0.90 -20.88 -7.26
N ALA A 151 1.74 -19.83 -7.23
CA ALA A 151 1.91 -18.92 -8.35
C ALA A 151 2.36 -19.67 -9.62
N ALA A 152 3.38 -20.52 -9.51
CA ALA A 152 3.86 -21.34 -10.63
C ALA A 152 2.76 -22.25 -11.22
N SER A 153 1.92 -22.86 -10.36
CA SER A 153 0.80 -23.71 -10.79
C SER A 153 -0.27 -22.90 -11.51
N PHE A 154 -0.59 -21.68 -11.05
CA PHE A 154 -1.53 -20.79 -11.74
C PHE A 154 -0.97 -20.26 -13.06
N GLU A 155 0.33 -19.93 -13.13
CA GLU A 155 0.98 -19.54 -14.39
C GLU A 155 0.88 -20.65 -15.46
N LEU A 156 1.13 -21.92 -15.08
CA LEU A 156 0.95 -23.05 -15.96
C LEU A 156 -0.52 -23.21 -16.39
N ALA A 157 -1.46 -23.08 -15.46
CA ALA A 157 -2.88 -23.13 -15.79
C ALA A 157 -3.30 -22.04 -16.79
N ILE A 158 -2.72 -20.83 -16.68
CA ILE A 158 -2.98 -19.71 -17.58
C ILE A 158 -2.36 -19.95 -18.96
N VAL A 159 -1.14 -20.50 -19.02
CA VAL A 159 -0.49 -20.86 -20.30
C VAL A 159 -1.34 -21.89 -21.07
N LEU A 160 -1.94 -22.84 -20.36
CA LEU A 160 -2.78 -23.89 -20.95
C LEU A 160 -4.20 -23.40 -21.28
N ALA A 161 -4.72 -22.41 -20.55
CA ALA A 161 -6.06 -21.85 -20.73
C ALA A 161 -6.10 -20.37 -20.29
N GLU A 162 -5.69 -19.46 -21.18
CA GLU A 162 -5.51 -18.03 -20.89
C GLU A 162 -6.82 -17.31 -20.48
N GLY A 163 -7.96 -17.73 -21.02
CA GLY A 163 -9.25 -17.05 -20.83
C GLY A 163 -9.94 -17.30 -19.49
N VAL A 164 -9.28 -17.86 -18.47
CA VAL A 164 -9.89 -18.23 -17.21
C VAL A 164 -9.63 -17.16 -16.14
N ALA A 165 -10.60 -16.26 -15.94
CA ALA A 165 -10.50 -15.13 -15.00
C ALA A 165 -10.06 -15.55 -13.58
N VAL A 166 -10.61 -16.66 -13.05
CA VAL A 166 -10.30 -17.15 -11.69
C VAL A 166 -8.84 -17.61 -11.56
N ALA A 167 -8.18 -18.05 -12.62
CA ALA A 167 -6.76 -18.40 -12.58
C ALA A 167 -5.88 -17.16 -12.42
N HIS A 168 -6.18 -16.10 -13.17
CA HIS A 168 -5.52 -14.80 -13.03
C HIS A 168 -5.77 -14.16 -11.66
N TYR A 169 -6.99 -14.25 -11.13
CA TYR A 169 -7.32 -13.77 -9.80
C TYR A 169 -6.52 -14.48 -8.70
N ASN A 170 -6.48 -15.81 -8.72
CA ASN A 170 -5.74 -16.59 -7.72
C ASN A 170 -4.21 -16.43 -7.86
N LEU A 171 -3.70 -16.27 -9.09
CA LEU A 171 -2.31 -15.87 -9.33
C LEU A 171 -2.01 -14.54 -8.66
N ALA A 172 -2.90 -13.55 -8.85
CA ALA A 172 -2.76 -12.23 -8.25
C ALA A 172 -2.72 -12.29 -6.72
N VAL A 173 -3.59 -13.11 -6.10
CA VAL A 173 -3.58 -13.33 -4.63
C VAL A 173 -2.26 -13.95 -4.17
N ALA A 174 -1.72 -14.94 -4.89
CA ALA A 174 -0.44 -15.55 -4.55
C ALA A 174 0.73 -14.55 -4.68
N LEU A 175 0.74 -13.75 -5.74
CA LEU A 175 1.76 -12.74 -6.00
C LEU A 175 1.72 -11.59 -4.98
N ASP A 176 0.51 -11.15 -4.60
CA ASP A 176 0.32 -10.12 -3.59
C ASP A 176 0.87 -10.57 -2.23
N ARG A 177 0.54 -11.80 -1.81
CA ARG A 177 1.09 -12.40 -0.58
C ARG A 177 2.60 -12.64 -0.62
N LEU A 178 3.20 -12.80 -1.80
CA LEU A 178 4.65 -12.84 -2.03
C LEU A 178 5.29 -11.45 -2.02
N GLY A 179 4.51 -10.36 -1.98
CA GLY A 179 4.99 -9.00 -2.10
C GLY A 179 5.36 -8.56 -3.52
N LEU A 180 5.00 -9.35 -4.54
CA LEU A 180 5.24 -9.07 -5.96
C LEU A 180 4.11 -8.21 -6.55
N ARG A 181 3.92 -7.01 -5.98
CA ARG A 181 2.75 -6.15 -6.18
C ARG A 181 2.47 -5.78 -7.64
N ASP A 182 3.47 -5.32 -8.38
CA ASP A 182 3.28 -4.92 -9.79
C ASP A 182 2.70 -6.08 -10.63
N ARG A 183 3.19 -7.30 -10.35
CA ARG A 183 2.69 -8.51 -10.98
C ARG A 183 1.28 -8.87 -10.51
N ALA A 184 0.99 -8.69 -9.23
CA ALA A 184 -0.33 -8.90 -8.67
C ALA A 184 -1.35 -7.94 -9.29
N VAL A 185 -1.05 -6.65 -9.38
CA VAL A 185 -1.88 -5.62 -10.04
C VAL A 185 -2.14 -6.00 -11.51
N ALA A 186 -1.11 -6.39 -12.25
CA ALA A 186 -1.27 -6.82 -13.65
C ALA A 186 -2.19 -8.04 -13.78
N ALA A 187 -2.05 -9.02 -12.88
CA ALA A 187 -2.88 -10.23 -12.87
C ALA A 187 -4.34 -9.92 -12.45
N TYR A 188 -4.58 -9.04 -11.48
CA TYR A 188 -5.93 -8.58 -11.13
C TYR A 188 -6.58 -7.80 -12.29
N HIS A 189 -5.83 -6.94 -12.99
CA HIS A 189 -6.35 -6.26 -14.17
C HIS A 189 -6.75 -7.25 -15.26
N ARG A 190 -5.97 -8.31 -15.46
CA ARG A 190 -6.33 -9.36 -16.43
C ARG A 190 -7.58 -10.13 -15.99
N ALA A 191 -7.69 -10.48 -14.71
CA ALA A 191 -8.89 -11.12 -14.15
C ALA A 191 -10.13 -10.23 -14.35
N ALA A 192 -10.03 -8.94 -14.05
CA ALA A 192 -11.11 -7.95 -14.24
C ALA A 192 -11.47 -7.75 -15.73
N ALA A 193 -10.52 -7.85 -16.64
CA ALA A 193 -10.79 -7.75 -18.07
C ALA A 193 -11.52 -8.99 -18.61
N LEU A 194 -11.28 -10.17 -18.02
CA LEU A 194 -11.92 -11.42 -18.39
C LEU A 194 -13.30 -11.63 -17.76
N ALA A 195 -13.54 -11.04 -16.60
CA ALA A 195 -14.81 -11.09 -15.89
C ALA A 195 -15.15 -9.70 -15.30
N PRO A 196 -15.52 -8.74 -16.15
CA PRO A 196 -15.72 -7.34 -15.75
C PRO A 196 -16.91 -7.13 -14.82
N GLU A 197 -17.86 -8.06 -14.78
CA GLU A 197 -19.05 -8.06 -13.91
C GLU A 197 -18.78 -8.57 -12.50
N VAL A 198 -17.60 -9.17 -12.25
CA VAL A 198 -17.24 -9.72 -10.93
C VAL A 198 -16.52 -8.66 -10.10
N PRO A 199 -17.06 -8.25 -8.92
CA PRO A 199 -16.50 -7.16 -8.15
C PRO A 199 -15.14 -7.46 -7.51
N ASP A 200 -14.82 -8.73 -7.29
CA ASP A 200 -13.66 -9.12 -6.46
C ASP A 200 -12.32 -8.61 -6.96
N ALA A 201 -12.06 -8.72 -8.27
CA ALA A 201 -10.80 -8.22 -8.84
C ALA A 201 -10.70 -6.69 -8.74
N HIS A 202 -11.81 -5.99 -8.98
CA HIS A 202 -11.88 -4.54 -8.83
C HIS A 202 -11.71 -4.10 -7.37
N ARG A 203 -12.34 -4.83 -6.43
CA ARG A 203 -12.19 -4.60 -5.00
C ARG A 203 -10.72 -4.76 -4.56
N ARG A 204 -10.07 -5.87 -4.95
CA ARG A 204 -8.67 -6.13 -4.61
C ARG A 204 -7.72 -5.07 -5.20
N LEU A 205 -7.96 -4.62 -6.42
CA LEU A 205 -7.24 -3.48 -6.99
C LEU A 205 -7.45 -2.21 -6.15
N GLY A 206 -8.67 -1.95 -5.71
CA GLY A 206 -8.98 -0.84 -4.82
C GLY A 206 -8.18 -0.91 -3.51
N GLU A 207 -8.17 -2.06 -2.87
CA GLU A 207 -7.41 -2.31 -1.63
C GLU A 207 -5.89 -2.15 -1.81
N LEU A 208 -5.35 -2.67 -2.91
CA LEU A 208 -3.93 -2.54 -3.23
C LEU A 208 -3.53 -1.07 -3.47
N PHE A 209 -4.32 -0.34 -4.27
CA PHE A 209 -4.04 1.07 -4.54
C PHE A 209 -4.25 1.95 -3.29
N GLU A 210 -5.22 1.61 -2.44
CA GLU A 210 -5.43 2.28 -1.15
C GLU A 210 -4.20 2.07 -0.24
N ALA A 211 -3.67 0.84 -0.16
CA ALA A 211 -2.47 0.52 0.60
C ALA A 211 -1.18 1.16 0.03
N GLU A 212 -1.18 1.55 -1.24
CA GLU A 212 -0.10 2.30 -1.89
C GLU A 212 -0.29 3.83 -1.80
N GLY A 213 -1.37 4.28 -1.16
CA GLY A 213 -1.72 5.70 -1.11
C GLY A 213 -2.23 6.26 -2.45
N ASP A 214 -2.56 5.38 -3.46
CA ASP A 214 -3.18 5.80 -4.73
C ASP A 214 -4.69 6.03 -4.56
N ALA A 215 -5.05 7.14 -3.95
CA ALA A 215 -6.44 7.48 -3.75
C ALA A 215 -7.24 7.51 -5.06
N GLU A 216 -6.64 8.01 -6.16
CA GLU A 216 -7.33 8.09 -7.46
C GLU A 216 -7.62 6.71 -8.06
N GLN A 217 -6.61 5.83 -8.13
CA GLN A 217 -6.80 4.49 -8.69
C GLN A 217 -7.62 3.60 -7.75
N ALA A 218 -7.47 3.76 -6.44
CA ALA A 218 -8.29 3.08 -5.44
C ALA A 218 -9.76 3.46 -5.60
N ALA A 219 -10.09 4.76 -5.65
CA ALA A 219 -11.45 5.24 -5.85
C ALA A 219 -12.05 4.74 -7.16
N ARG A 220 -11.28 4.81 -8.26
CA ARG A 220 -11.70 4.30 -9.57
C ARG A 220 -12.00 2.80 -9.52
N SER A 221 -11.18 2.03 -8.83
CA SER A 221 -11.34 0.58 -8.70
C SER A 221 -12.55 0.24 -7.84
N TYR A 222 -12.74 0.93 -6.70
CA TYR A 222 -13.93 0.77 -5.86
C TYR A 222 -15.22 1.18 -6.59
N ARG A 223 -15.22 2.23 -7.41
CA ARG A 223 -16.37 2.59 -8.24
C ARG A 223 -16.74 1.47 -9.22
N ARG A 224 -15.74 0.83 -9.84
CA ARG A 224 -15.98 -0.34 -10.70
C ARG A 224 -16.54 -1.51 -9.92
N ALA A 225 -15.96 -1.83 -8.75
CA ALA A 225 -16.49 -2.88 -7.88
C ALA A 225 -17.93 -2.62 -7.46
N SER A 226 -18.27 -1.37 -7.11
CA SER A 226 -19.65 -0.96 -6.82
C SER A 226 -20.57 -1.14 -8.01
N GLY A 227 -20.13 -0.75 -9.21
CA GLY A 227 -20.90 -0.89 -10.46
C GLY A 227 -21.28 -2.32 -10.79
N CYS A 228 -20.46 -3.31 -10.37
CA CYS A 228 -20.78 -4.74 -10.55
C CYS A 228 -21.93 -5.22 -9.65
N ALA A 229 -22.13 -4.60 -8.48
CA ALA A 229 -23.13 -5.05 -7.51
C ALA A 229 -23.78 -3.86 -6.76
N PRO A 230 -24.40 -2.88 -7.45
CA PRO A 230 -24.75 -1.57 -6.88
C PRO A 230 -25.84 -1.63 -5.79
N HIS A 231 -26.65 -2.67 -5.79
CA HIS A 231 -27.75 -2.84 -4.84
C HIS A 231 -27.40 -3.67 -3.61
N THR A 232 -26.20 -4.26 -3.58
CA THR A 232 -25.72 -5.05 -2.44
C THR A 232 -25.08 -4.17 -1.38
N THR A 233 -25.05 -4.64 -0.14
CA THR A 233 -24.32 -4.01 0.96
C THR A 233 -22.86 -3.77 0.59
N ALA A 234 -22.19 -4.77 -0.01
CA ALA A 234 -20.79 -4.65 -0.46
C ALA A 234 -20.61 -3.55 -1.52
N GLY A 235 -21.50 -3.47 -2.52
CA GLY A 235 -21.43 -2.43 -3.56
C GLY A 235 -21.60 -1.02 -3.00
N ARG A 236 -22.48 -0.83 -2.03
CA ARG A 236 -22.66 0.43 -1.33
C ARG A 236 -21.45 0.83 -0.50
N VAL A 237 -20.83 -0.14 0.17
CA VAL A 237 -19.57 0.04 0.90
C VAL A 237 -18.45 0.48 -0.06
N TYR A 238 -18.32 -0.16 -1.24
CA TYR A 238 -17.28 0.21 -2.22
C TYR A 238 -17.50 1.63 -2.76
N LEU A 239 -18.75 2.04 -3.00
CA LEU A 239 -19.04 3.39 -3.44
C LEU A 239 -18.66 4.42 -2.38
N ALA A 240 -19.01 4.16 -1.12
CA ALA A 240 -18.66 5.05 -0.02
C ALA A 240 -17.16 5.18 0.19
N LYS A 241 -16.40 4.06 0.08
CA LYS A 241 -14.95 4.09 0.08
C LYS A 241 -14.37 4.94 -1.06
N ALA A 242 -14.90 4.80 -2.27
CA ALA A 242 -14.49 5.63 -3.40
C ALA A 242 -14.70 7.12 -3.13
N GLN A 243 -15.89 7.50 -2.64
CA GLN A 243 -16.22 8.88 -2.30
C GLN A 243 -15.35 9.44 -1.16
N MET A 244 -15.05 8.62 -0.15
CA MET A 244 -14.14 9.00 0.94
C MET A 244 -12.73 9.33 0.41
N LEU A 245 -12.22 8.52 -0.51
CA LEU A 245 -10.90 8.74 -1.13
C LEU A 245 -10.87 9.96 -2.06
N GLU A 246 -12.00 10.32 -2.65
CA GLU A 246 -12.19 11.52 -3.47
C GLU A 246 -12.39 12.80 -2.64
N GLY A 247 -12.57 12.66 -1.33
CA GLY A 247 -12.82 13.76 -0.40
C GLY A 247 -14.30 14.13 -0.25
N ASP A 248 -15.20 13.40 -0.91
CA ASP A 248 -16.65 13.65 -0.89
C ASP A 248 -17.32 13.07 0.38
N LEU A 249 -16.81 13.46 1.56
CA LEU A 249 -17.19 12.85 2.85
C LEU A 249 -18.68 12.99 3.16
N ARG A 250 -19.28 14.15 2.82
CA ARG A 250 -20.72 14.40 3.08
C ARG A 250 -21.61 13.46 2.25
N GLU A 251 -21.26 13.26 0.98
CA GLU A 251 -22.01 12.37 0.10
C GLU A 251 -21.84 10.91 0.51
N ALA A 252 -20.62 10.51 0.89
CA ALA A 252 -20.34 9.17 1.42
C ALA A 252 -21.16 8.88 2.68
N GLU A 253 -21.21 9.82 3.63
CA GLU A 253 -22.00 9.72 4.86
C GLU A 253 -23.49 9.59 4.56
N ALA A 254 -24.06 10.49 3.73
CA ALA A 254 -25.48 10.46 3.38
C ALA A 254 -25.89 9.12 2.75
N ARG A 255 -25.09 8.58 1.83
CA ARG A 255 -25.35 7.29 1.18
C ARG A 255 -25.23 6.11 2.13
N LEU A 256 -24.26 6.13 3.05
CA LEU A 256 -24.14 5.09 4.06
C LEU A 256 -25.31 5.09 5.02
N ARG A 257 -25.78 6.26 5.46
CA ARG A 257 -26.99 6.37 6.29
C ARG A 257 -28.25 5.86 5.57
N GLN A 258 -28.38 6.16 4.27
CA GLN A 258 -29.46 5.58 3.45
C GLN A 258 -29.32 4.05 3.31
N ALA A 259 -28.10 3.54 3.14
CA ALA A 259 -27.85 2.11 3.05
C ALA A 259 -28.19 1.39 4.37
N ILE A 260 -27.81 1.97 5.52
CA ILE A 260 -28.12 1.48 6.86
C ILE A 260 -29.64 1.48 7.14
N ALA A 261 -30.39 2.47 6.62
CA ALA A 261 -31.85 2.47 6.75
C ALA A 261 -32.50 1.28 6.03
N VAL A 262 -31.86 0.73 5.00
CA VAL A 262 -32.34 -0.46 4.25
C VAL A 262 -31.80 -1.75 4.85
N ASP A 263 -30.55 -1.74 5.34
CA ASP A 263 -29.84 -2.90 5.95
C ASP A 263 -29.23 -2.46 7.29
N PRO A 264 -30.05 -2.40 8.36
CA PRO A 264 -29.61 -1.93 9.68
C PRO A 264 -28.57 -2.82 10.36
N ASP A 265 -28.48 -4.08 9.95
CA ASP A 265 -27.58 -5.10 10.51
C ASP A 265 -26.34 -5.35 9.63
N GLY A 266 -26.08 -4.48 8.66
CA GLY A 266 -24.87 -4.48 7.84
C GLY A 266 -23.67 -3.95 8.63
N ASP A 267 -22.89 -4.79 9.33
CA ASP A 267 -21.73 -4.40 10.13
C ASP A 267 -20.69 -3.60 9.31
N ALA A 268 -20.45 -4.00 8.08
CA ALA A 268 -19.54 -3.31 7.17
C ALA A 268 -19.99 -1.87 6.84
N LEU A 269 -21.30 -1.61 6.75
CA LEU A 269 -21.86 -0.26 6.53
C LEU A 269 -21.56 0.63 7.73
N HIS A 270 -21.83 0.16 8.93
CA HIS A 270 -21.56 0.89 10.16
C HIS A 270 -20.06 1.15 10.35
N LYS A 271 -19.21 0.13 10.03
CA LYS A 271 -17.75 0.29 10.09
C LYS A 271 -17.27 1.39 9.14
N VAL A 272 -17.71 1.39 7.87
CA VAL A 272 -17.28 2.39 6.89
C VAL A 272 -17.90 3.77 7.19
N LEU A 273 -19.10 3.83 7.76
CA LEU A 273 -19.64 5.09 8.28
C LEU A 273 -18.75 5.68 9.37
N GLY A 274 -18.26 4.83 10.29
CA GLY A 274 -17.27 5.23 11.29
C GLY A 274 -15.98 5.78 10.66
N ASP A 275 -15.48 5.16 9.59
CA ASP A 275 -14.28 5.63 8.89
C ASP A 275 -14.48 7.01 8.25
N VAL A 276 -15.63 7.22 7.59
CA VAL A 276 -15.99 8.51 6.97
C VAL A 276 -16.11 9.59 8.04
N LEU A 277 -16.82 9.32 9.14
CA LEU A 277 -17.01 10.25 10.26
C LEU A 277 -15.67 10.59 10.95
N ALA A 278 -14.81 9.59 11.17
CA ALA A 278 -13.48 9.80 11.74
C ALA A 278 -12.61 10.68 10.83
N THR A 279 -12.65 10.46 9.52
CA THR A 279 -11.95 11.28 8.53
C THR A 279 -12.47 12.72 8.52
N ALA A 280 -13.80 12.89 8.69
CA ALA A 280 -14.45 14.20 8.85
C ALA A 280 -14.14 14.87 10.21
N GLY A 281 -13.58 14.14 11.18
CA GLY A 281 -13.28 14.64 12.52
C GLY A 281 -14.46 14.56 13.49
N GLN A 282 -15.53 13.88 13.12
CA GLN A 282 -16.73 13.64 13.94
C GLN A 282 -16.51 12.39 14.83
N PHE A 283 -15.58 12.48 15.79
CA PHE A 283 -15.07 11.31 16.50
C PHE A 283 -16.11 10.60 17.37
N ASP A 284 -17.01 11.32 18.03
CA ASP A 284 -18.04 10.71 18.89
C ASP A 284 -19.04 9.91 18.07
N GLU A 285 -19.48 10.45 16.92
CA GLU A 285 -20.35 9.74 15.99
C GLU A 285 -19.62 8.54 15.34
N ALA A 286 -18.34 8.71 15.04
CA ALA A 286 -17.51 7.60 14.51
C ALA A 286 -17.44 6.43 15.50
N ILE A 287 -17.23 6.72 16.78
CA ILE A 287 -17.21 5.71 17.84
C ILE A 287 -18.56 5.01 17.94
N ALA A 288 -19.66 5.75 17.91
CA ALA A 288 -20.99 5.15 17.94
C ALA A 288 -21.27 4.24 16.75
N ALA A 289 -20.77 4.61 15.56
CA ALA A 289 -20.87 3.77 14.37
C ALA A 289 -20.02 2.48 14.50
N TYR A 290 -18.78 2.59 14.98
CA TYR A 290 -17.95 1.42 15.25
C TYR A 290 -18.56 0.51 16.31
N ASP A 291 -19.15 1.07 17.38
CA ASP A 291 -19.82 0.32 18.44
C ASP A 291 -21.01 -0.46 17.89
N ARG A 292 -21.77 0.14 16.96
CA ARG A 292 -22.85 -0.57 16.29
C ARG A 292 -22.32 -1.71 15.41
N ALA A 293 -21.24 -1.49 14.66
CA ALA A 293 -20.60 -2.55 13.86
C ALA A 293 -20.16 -3.73 14.74
N ILE A 294 -19.54 -3.44 15.90
CA ILE A 294 -19.08 -4.45 16.87
C ILE A 294 -20.26 -5.17 17.53
N ALA A 295 -21.35 -4.45 17.84
CA ALA A 295 -22.55 -5.07 18.42
C ALA A 295 -23.21 -6.07 17.46
N ILE A 296 -23.18 -5.80 16.15
CA ILE A 296 -23.69 -6.69 15.10
C ILE A 296 -22.73 -7.88 14.89
N ASN A 297 -21.44 -7.57 14.78
CA ASN A 297 -20.39 -8.56 14.55
C ASN A 297 -19.24 -8.36 15.54
N PRO A 298 -19.23 -9.06 16.69
CA PRO A 298 -18.18 -8.96 17.69
C PRO A 298 -16.77 -9.29 17.19
N SER A 299 -16.65 -10.02 16.09
CA SER A 299 -15.38 -10.38 15.44
C SER A 299 -14.89 -9.30 14.47
N GLN A 300 -15.57 -8.14 14.34
CA GLN A 300 -15.18 -7.06 13.44
C GLN A 300 -13.91 -6.35 13.96
N ALA A 301 -12.78 -7.03 13.82
CA ALA A 301 -11.49 -6.60 14.36
C ALA A 301 -11.06 -5.19 13.90
N PRO A 302 -11.22 -4.79 12.61
CA PRO A 302 -10.95 -3.41 12.19
C PRO A 302 -11.78 -2.35 12.91
N ALA A 303 -13.06 -2.65 13.25
CA ALA A 303 -13.90 -1.71 13.99
C ALA A 303 -13.41 -1.50 15.42
N HIS A 304 -12.96 -2.56 16.10
CA HIS A 304 -12.33 -2.45 17.42
C HIS A 304 -11.08 -1.57 17.38
N LEU A 305 -10.21 -1.80 16.40
CA LEU A 305 -8.97 -1.03 16.24
C LEU A 305 -9.26 0.46 15.99
N ASN A 306 -10.15 0.76 15.04
CA ASN A 306 -10.48 2.13 14.68
C ASN A 306 -11.15 2.88 15.85
N ALA A 307 -12.04 2.22 16.59
CA ALA A 307 -12.72 2.81 17.75
C ALA A 307 -11.75 3.23 18.85
N VAL A 308 -10.64 2.51 19.07
CA VAL A 308 -9.64 2.90 20.08
C VAL A 308 -8.63 3.92 19.54
N TYR A 309 -8.46 4.03 18.21
CA TYR A 309 -7.52 4.99 17.62
C TYR A 309 -8.07 6.41 17.50
N VAL A 310 -9.38 6.58 17.45
CA VAL A 310 -10.02 7.90 17.30
C VAL A 310 -10.31 8.62 18.62
N ARG A 311 -9.78 8.11 19.74
CA ARG A 311 -9.87 8.76 21.05
C ARG A 311 -8.76 8.31 22.00
N LYS A 312 -8.67 8.96 23.16
CA LYS A 312 -7.95 8.43 24.31
C LYS A 312 -8.90 7.54 25.11
N CYS A 313 -8.50 6.28 25.33
CA CYS A 313 -9.29 5.33 26.12
C CYS A 313 -9.15 5.58 27.64
N SER A 314 -10.15 5.10 28.39
CA SER A 314 -10.25 5.24 29.84
C SER A 314 -10.72 3.91 30.48
N GLU A 315 -10.88 3.90 31.81
CA GLU A 315 -11.42 2.74 32.54
C GLU A 315 -12.80 2.28 32.02
N ALA A 316 -13.60 3.20 31.48
CA ALA A 316 -14.89 2.87 30.88
C ALA A 316 -14.77 1.94 29.65
N ASP A 317 -13.59 1.81 29.06
CA ASP A 317 -13.32 0.95 27.90
C ASP A 317 -12.92 -0.50 28.26
N ARG A 318 -12.83 -0.84 29.55
CA ARG A 318 -12.50 -2.20 29.99
C ARG A 318 -13.45 -3.29 29.46
N PRO A 319 -14.77 -3.07 29.31
CA PRO A 319 -15.64 -4.07 28.68
C PRO A 319 -15.23 -4.37 27.24
N ARG A 320 -14.81 -3.36 26.46
CA ARG A 320 -14.27 -3.55 25.11
C ARG A 320 -12.99 -4.38 25.12
N LEU A 321 -12.07 -4.09 26.06
CA LEU A 321 -10.86 -4.89 26.22
C LEU A 321 -11.20 -6.36 26.50
N ALA A 322 -12.14 -6.62 27.41
CA ALA A 322 -12.57 -7.97 27.75
C ALA A 322 -13.14 -8.72 26.52
N GLN A 323 -13.95 -8.03 25.71
CA GLN A 323 -14.52 -8.59 24.47
C GLN A 323 -13.42 -8.94 23.43
N MET A 324 -12.44 -8.04 23.23
CA MET A 324 -11.31 -8.31 22.33
C MET A 324 -10.47 -9.51 22.80
N LEU A 325 -10.20 -9.59 24.11
CA LEU A 325 -9.45 -10.70 24.70
C LEU A 325 -10.21 -12.04 24.56
N GLU A 326 -11.53 -12.03 24.69
CA GLU A 326 -12.37 -13.22 24.48
C GLU A 326 -12.30 -13.68 23.02
N SER A 327 -12.43 -12.76 22.06
CA SER A 327 -12.29 -13.07 20.62
C SER A 327 -10.91 -13.66 20.29
N LEU A 328 -9.84 -13.19 20.95
CA LEU A 328 -8.49 -13.73 20.76
C LEU A 328 -8.29 -15.13 21.37
N ARG A 329 -9.05 -15.49 22.43
CA ARG A 329 -8.97 -16.81 23.07
C ARG A 329 -9.59 -17.92 22.23
N ASP A 330 -10.60 -17.60 21.44
CA ASP A 330 -11.31 -18.58 20.60
C ASP A 330 -10.38 -19.26 19.58
N GLY A 331 -9.30 -18.60 19.17
CA GLY A 331 -8.27 -19.17 18.30
C GLY A 331 -8.73 -19.47 16.86
N SER A 332 -9.98 -19.15 16.50
CA SER A 332 -10.56 -19.37 15.18
C SER A 332 -10.30 -18.21 14.20
N LEU A 333 -9.86 -17.05 14.71
CA LEU A 333 -9.68 -15.85 13.91
C LEU A 333 -8.47 -15.96 12.98
N PRO A 334 -8.57 -15.41 11.74
CA PRO A 334 -7.41 -15.23 10.86
C PRO A 334 -6.32 -14.38 11.50
N ASP A 335 -5.04 -14.62 11.15
CA ASP A 335 -3.89 -13.84 11.65
C ASP A 335 -4.10 -12.33 11.46
N GLU A 336 -4.66 -11.89 10.34
CA GLU A 336 -4.97 -10.48 10.08
C GLU A 336 -5.89 -9.87 11.15
N TYR A 337 -6.94 -10.59 11.57
CA TYR A 337 -7.86 -10.12 12.61
C TYR A 337 -7.19 -10.12 13.99
N CYS A 338 -6.39 -11.14 14.28
CA CYS A 338 -5.57 -11.18 15.50
C CYS A 338 -4.62 -9.99 15.59
N ILE A 339 -3.98 -9.59 14.47
CA ILE A 339 -3.12 -8.41 14.40
C ILE A 339 -3.89 -7.14 14.81
N HIS A 340 -5.08 -6.91 14.22
CA HIS A 340 -5.91 -5.76 14.55
C HIS A 340 -6.29 -5.72 16.04
N LEU A 341 -6.76 -6.85 16.58
CA LEU A 341 -7.16 -6.95 17.98
C LEU A 341 -5.99 -6.76 18.94
N HIS A 342 -4.82 -7.32 18.63
CA HIS A 342 -3.64 -7.13 19.46
C HIS A 342 -3.16 -5.67 19.45
N PHE A 343 -3.16 -4.98 18.32
CA PHE A 343 -2.86 -3.54 18.29
C PHE A 343 -3.91 -2.72 19.06
N ALA A 344 -5.19 -3.08 18.96
CA ALA A 344 -6.26 -2.43 19.71
C ALA A 344 -6.11 -2.62 21.21
N CYS A 345 -5.86 -3.85 21.69
CA CYS A 345 -5.59 -4.15 23.09
C CYS A 345 -4.36 -3.39 23.58
N GLY A 346 -3.26 -3.43 22.82
CA GLY A 346 -2.02 -2.72 23.18
C GLY A 346 -2.25 -1.22 23.34
N LYS A 347 -2.99 -0.59 22.41
CA LYS A 347 -3.31 0.84 22.46
C LYS A 347 -4.20 1.18 23.68
N LEU A 348 -5.21 0.39 23.92
CA LEU A 348 -6.11 0.61 25.06
C LEU A 348 -5.37 0.47 26.39
N LEU A 349 -4.55 -0.57 26.55
CA LEU A 349 -3.73 -0.81 27.74
C LEU A 349 -2.66 0.28 27.93
N ASP A 350 -2.07 0.81 26.85
CA ASP A 350 -1.16 1.97 26.93
C ASP A 350 -1.86 3.21 27.48
N ASP A 351 -3.08 3.48 27.02
CA ASP A 351 -3.89 4.61 27.54
C ASP A 351 -4.24 4.43 29.01
N LEU A 352 -4.49 3.21 29.46
CA LEU A 352 -4.71 2.84 30.86
C LEU A 352 -3.41 2.81 31.70
N ARG A 353 -2.23 3.02 31.06
CA ARG A 353 -0.89 2.96 31.66
C ARG A 353 -0.48 1.56 32.15
N GLU A 354 -1.10 0.52 31.60
CA GLU A 354 -0.74 -0.87 31.83
C GLU A 354 0.34 -1.32 30.86
N TYR A 355 1.52 -0.67 30.92
CA TYR A 355 2.59 -0.79 29.95
C TYR A 355 3.11 -2.24 29.73
N PRO A 356 3.29 -3.09 30.77
CA PRO A 356 3.73 -4.47 30.57
C PRO A 356 2.78 -5.27 29.66
N GLN A 357 1.48 -5.17 29.91
CA GLN A 357 0.47 -5.87 29.09
C GLN A 357 0.37 -5.24 27.70
N ALA A 358 0.43 -3.92 27.60
CA ALA A 358 0.43 -3.21 26.32
C ALA A 358 1.57 -3.70 25.40
N VAL A 359 2.81 -3.82 25.94
CA VAL A 359 3.97 -4.31 25.20
C VAL A 359 3.76 -5.75 24.71
N GLN A 360 3.24 -6.64 25.56
CA GLN A 360 2.96 -8.03 25.17
C GLN A 360 2.04 -8.10 23.95
N HIS A 361 0.98 -7.29 23.92
CA HIS A 361 0.06 -7.23 22.79
C HIS A 361 0.71 -6.64 21.55
N PHE A 362 1.48 -5.56 21.65
CA PHE A 362 2.21 -5.01 20.51
C PHE A 362 3.23 -6.00 19.94
N GLU A 363 3.94 -6.76 20.80
CA GLU A 363 4.89 -7.78 20.35
C GLU A 363 4.20 -8.95 19.65
N LEU A 364 3.03 -9.40 20.14
CA LEU A 364 2.24 -10.43 19.49
C LEU A 364 1.75 -9.96 18.11
N ALA A 365 1.21 -8.75 18.01
CA ALA A 365 0.78 -8.16 16.74
C ALA A 365 1.92 -8.11 15.73
N ASN A 366 3.08 -7.59 16.15
CA ASN A 366 4.26 -7.45 15.29
C ASN A 366 4.85 -8.81 14.90
N ARG A 367 4.84 -9.79 15.81
CA ARG A 367 5.28 -11.16 15.49
C ARG A 367 4.40 -11.81 14.43
N LEU A 368 3.08 -11.63 14.51
CA LEU A 368 2.15 -12.13 13.49
C LEU A 368 2.39 -11.43 12.15
N ARG A 369 2.47 -10.10 12.15
CA ARG A 369 2.73 -9.29 10.95
C ARG A 369 4.06 -9.63 10.29
N GLY A 370 5.11 -9.87 11.08
CA GLY A 370 6.46 -10.20 10.62
C GLY A 370 6.60 -11.58 9.96
N ARG A 371 5.62 -12.48 10.09
CA ARG A 371 5.65 -13.79 9.42
C ARG A 371 5.67 -13.68 7.90
N GLU A 372 5.07 -12.64 7.35
CA GLU A 372 4.93 -12.42 5.91
C GLU A 372 5.91 -11.37 5.36
N ALA A 373 6.58 -10.60 6.22
CA ALA A 373 7.50 -9.55 5.83
C ALA A 373 8.95 -9.95 6.14
N ARG A 374 9.81 -9.91 5.13
CA ARG A 374 11.26 -10.03 5.33
C ARG A 374 11.92 -8.75 4.86
N PHE A 375 12.49 -8.00 5.80
CA PHE A 375 13.26 -6.81 5.49
C PHE A 375 14.68 -7.19 5.06
N ASP A 376 15.07 -6.78 3.85
CA ASP A 376 16.44 -6.95 3.36
C ASP A 376 17.29 -5.74 3.75
N ARG A 377 17.95 -5.83 4.93
CA ARG A 377 18.87 -4.81 5.45
C ARG A 377 19.96 -4.42 4.44
N ALA A 378 20.53 -5.41 3.74
CA ALA A 378 21.60 -5.17 2.79
C ALA A 378 21.10 -4.42 1.55
N ALA A 379 19.91 -4.75 1.04
CA ALA A 379 19.31 -4.02 -0.07
C ALA A 379 18.99 -2.57 0.32
N PHE A 380 18.47 -2.36 1.53
CA PHE A 380 18.15 -1.01 2.04
C PHE A 380 19.42 -0.17 2.21
N SER A 381 20.48 -0.70 2.81
CA SER A 381 21.78 -0.02 2.94
C SER A 381 22.37 0.32 1.57
N ARG A 382 22.42 -0.66 0.65
CA ARG A 382 22.89 -0.40 -0.73
C ARG A 382 22.08 0.68 -1.47
N GLN A 383 20.79 0.79 -1.17
CA GLN A 383 19.98 1.87 -1.73
C GLN A 383 20.42 3.24 -1.21
N CYS A 384 20.63 3.36 0.10
CA CYS A 384 21.12 4.59 0.72
C CYS A 384 22.52 4.96 0.19
N ASP A 385 23.42 3.97 0.04
CA ASP A 385 24.76 4.17 -0.51
C ASP A 385 24.70 4.73 -1.93
N ARG A 386 23.94 4.09 -2.82
CA ARG A 386 23.78 4.55 -4.22
C ARG A 386 23.25 5.98 -4.30
N LEU A 387 22.31 6.37 -3.44
CA LEU A 387 21.77 7.72 -3.42
C LEU A 387 22.83 8.73 -2.96
N ALA A 388 23.57 8.41 -1.90
CA ALA A 388 24.62 9.27 -1.38
C ALA A 388 25.80 9.41 -2.37
N GLU A 389 26.21 8.33 -3.02
CA GLU A 389 27.28 8.35 -4.03
C GLU A 389 26.89 9.12 -5.29
N ARG A 390 25.61 9.03 -5.68
CA ARG A 390 25.11 9.62 -6.92
C ARG A 390 24.88 11.11 -6.81
N PHE A 391 24.14 11.55 -5.79
CA PHE A 391 23.69 12.92 -5.66
C PHE A 391 24.68 13.78 -4.88
N THR A 392 25.76 14.18 -5.55
CA THR A 392 26.79 15.07 -5.01
C THR A 392 26.59 16.50 -5.52
N PRO A 393 27.20 17.54 -4.89
CA PRO A 393 27.17 18.91 -5.41
C PRO A 393 27.66 19.01 -6.85
N ALA A 394 28.71 18.25 -7.21
CA ALA A 394 29.22 18.18 -8.58
C ALA A 394 28.21 17.60 -9.56
N PHE A 395 27.45 16.57 -9.14
CA PHE A 395 26.40 15.99 -9.97
C PHE A 395 25.27 16.98 -10.23
N PHE A 396 24.79 17.70 -9.21
CA PHE A 396 23.77 18.73 -9.38
C PHE A 396 24.22 19.85 -10.30
N ALA A 397 25.44 20.33 -10.14
CA ALA A 397 26.00 21.36 -11.00
C ALA A 397 26.12 20.93 -12.46
N ALA A 398 26.58 19.70 -12.72
CA ALA A 398 26.71 19.13 -14.06
C ALA A 398 25.37 18.88 -14.77
N ASN A 399 24.28 18.72 -14.01
CA ASN A 399 22.96 18.39 -14.52
C ASN A 399 21.92 19.49 -14.26
N SER A 400 22.35 20.73 -14.08
CA SER A 400 21.46 21.88 -13.79
C SER A 400 20.39 22.10 -14.86
N ALA A 401 20.62 21.68 -16.10
CA ALA A 401 19.65 21.72 -17.19
C ALA A 401 18.41 20.85 -16.98
N PHE A 402 18.40 19.94 -15.99
CA PHE A 402 17.24 19.12 -15.65
C PHE A 402 16.23 19.86 -14.78
N GLY A 403 16.64 20.93 -14.12
CA GLY A 403 15.86 21.70 -13.18
C GLY A 403 14.83 22.61 -13.84
N MET A 404 13.65 22.71 -13.20
CA MET A 404 12.65 23.75 -13.49
C MET A 404 12.55 24.71 -12.32
N ASP A 405 12.54 26.00 -12.62
CA ASP A 405 12.45 27.09 -11.65
C ASP A 405 11.00 27.29 -11.21
N ASP A 406 10.54 26.48 -10.27
CA ASP A 406 9.22 26.60 -9.66
C ASP A 406 9.33 26.49 -8.13
N GLU A 407 8.74 27.43 -7.42
CA GLU A 407 8.78 27.51 -5.96
C GLU A 407 7.53 26.94 -5.28
N THR A 408 6.53 26.47 -6.03
CA THR A 408 5.28 25.92 -5.49
C THR A 408 5.49 24.74 -4.52
N PRO A 409 6.43 23.79 -4.76
CA PRO A 409 6.55 22.63 -3.91
C PRO A 409 7.13 22.96 -2.52
N LEU A 410 6.41 22.50 -1.47
CA LEU A 410 6.87 22.51 -0.08
C LEU A 410 6.86 21.06 0.44
N LEU A 411 8.03 20.44 0.47
CA LEU A 411 8.19 19.05 0.89
C LEU A 411 8.31 18.95 2.41
N ILE A 412 7.55 18.04 3.02
CA ILE A 412 7.61 17.75 4.46
C ILE A 412 7.87 16.26 4.61
N LEU A 413 9.01 15.92 5.20
CA LEU A 413 9.48 14.54 5.26
C LEU A 413 10.21 14.22 6.57
N GLY A 414 10.54 12.96 6.77
CA GLY A 414 11.21 12.41 7.94
C GLY A 414 10.71 11.00 8.21
N MET A 415 11.17 10.36 9.27
CA MET A 415 10.57 9.07 9.63
C MET A 415 9.08 9.23 9.96
N PRO A 416 8.22 8.26 9.62
CA PRO A 416 6.85 8.25 10.11
C PRO A 416 6.82 8.49 11.63
N ARG A 417 5.86 9.24 12.12
CA ARG A 417 5.71 9.60 13.55
C ARG A 417 6.75 10.61 14.09
N SER A 418 7.52 11.27 13.24
CA SER A 418 8.43 12.35 13.65
C SER A 418 7.76 13.73 13.78
N GLY A 419 6.45 13.84 13.56
CA GLY A 419 5.72 15.12 13.63
C GLY A 419 5.39 15.76 12.28
N THR A 420 5.61 15.08 11.17
CA THR A 420 5.34 15.58 9.80
C THR A 420 3.90 16.08 9.63
N THR A 421 2.91 15.39 10.20
CA THR A 421 1.49 15.81 10.14
C THR A 421 1.25 17.10 10.91
N LEU A 422 1.88 17.29 12.08
CA LEU A 422 1.75 18.52 12.85
C LEU A 422 2.37 19.71 12.11
N VAL A 423 3.56 19.53 11.53
CA VAL A 423 4.22 20.58 10.73
C VAL A 423 3.36 20.94 9.52
N GLU A 424 2.83 19.96 8.79
CA GLU A 424 1.92 20.23 7.67
C GLU A 424 0.66 20.97 8.12
N GLN A 425 0.06 20.58 9.25
CA GLN A 425 -1.11 21.23 9.80
C GLN A 425 -0.83 22.70 10.15
N ILE A 426 0.33 22.98 10.72
CA ILE A 426 0.78 24.34 11.04
C ILE A 426 0.94 25.17 9.76
N VAL A 427 1.76 24.71 8.81
CA VAL A 427 2.06 25.52 7.62
C VAL A 427 0.84 25.66 6.71
N SER A 428 0.01 24.63 6.58
CA SER A 428 -1.21 24.69 5.76
C SER A 428 -2.37 25.43 6.43
N SER A 429 -2.22 25.90 7.66
CA SER A 429 -3.13 26.89 8.24
C SER A 429 -2.92 28.30 7.65
N HIS A 430 -1.82 28.51 6.94
CA HIS A 430 -1.60 29.74 6.20
C HIS A 430 -2.43 29.78 4.92
N PRO A 431 -3.22 30.84 4.64
CA PRO A 431 -4.18 30.88 3.51
C PRO A 431 -3.52 30.75 2.12
N ALA A 432 -2.24 31.07 1.98
CA ALA A 432 -1.49 30.93 0.74
C ALA A 432 -0.85 29.53 0.56
N ILE A 433 -1.07 28.58 1.49
CA ILE A 433 -0.52 27.22 1.41
C ILE A 433 -1.66 26.22 1.31
N ALA A 434 -1.70 25.43 0.23
CA ALA A 434 -2.58 24.31 0.11
C ALA A 434 -1.94 23.01 0.64
N ALA A 435 -2.73 22.19 1.33
CA ALA A 435 -2.27 20.90 1.83
C ALA A 435 -2.45 19.81 0.79
N GLY A 436 -1.37 19.16 0.35
CA GLY A 436 -1.42 18.00 -0.54
C GLY A 436 -1.48 16.67 0.19
N GLY A 437 -1.12 16.62 1.48
CA GLY A 437 -1.06 15.37 2.24
C GLY A 437 0.06 14.44 1.74
N GLU A 438 -0.15 13.11 1.86
CA GLU A 438 0.81 12.11 1.41
C GLU A 438 0.62 11.83 -0.08
N LEU A 439 1.35 12.59 -0.93
CA LEU A 439 1.26 12.41 -2.37
C LEU A 439 2.03 11.16 -2.80
N SER A 440 1.34 10.30 -3.55
CA SER A 440 1.93 9.07 -4.09
C SER A 440 2.70 9.28 -5.41
N PHE A 441 2.91 10.53 -5.83
CA PHE A 441 3.60 10.83 -7.10
C PHE A 441 5.02 10.27 -7.14
N TRP A 442 5.86 10.60 -6.16
CA TRP A 442 7.25 10.15 -6.11
C TRP A 442 7.42 8.68 -5.72
N PRO A 443 6.70 8.13 -4.74
CA PRO A 443 6.77 6.71 -4.38
C PRO A 443 6.41 5.78 -5.54
N ARG A 444 5.46 6.14 -6.39
CA ARG A 444 5.00 5.31 -7.52
C ARG A 444 5.92 5.28 -8.72
N ARG A 445 6.80 6.25 -8.84
CA ARG A 445 7.77 6.21 -9.94
C ARG A 445 8.68 5.00 -9.75
N PRO A 446 8.92 4.20 -10.82
CA PRO A 446 9.65 2.95 -10.68
C PRO A 446 10.90 3.13 -9.85
N SER A 447 11.05 2.29 -8.82
CA SER A 447 12.27 2.21 -8.01
C SER A 447 13.38 1.47 -8.77
N GLY A 448 13.16 1.18 -10.06
CA GLY A 448 14.11 0.49 -10.91
C GLY A 448 15.45 1.23 -10.97
N PRO A 449 16.56 0.52 -11.11
CA PRO A 449 17.84 1.16 -11.35
C PRO A 449 17.70 2.08 -12.56
N GLY A 450 18.00 3.37 -12.32
CA GLY A 450 18.08 4.37 -13.37
C GLY A 450 17.07 5.53 -13.33
N ILE A 451 15.93 5.43 -12.60
CA ILE A 451 15.03 6.58 -12.44
C ILE A 451 15.23 7.22 -11.06
N ALA A 452 15.24 6.42 -10.00
CA ALA A 452 15.42 6.94 -8.64
C ALA A 452 16.78 7.63 -8.44
N ASP A 453 17.82 7.16 -9.13
CA ASP A 453 19.17 7.68 -9.14
C ASP A 453 19.48 8.54 -10.38
N ALA A 454 18.50 8.87 -11.21
CA ALA A 454 18.62 9.67 -12.43
C ALA A 454 19.65 9.15 -13.45
N THR A 455 19.99 7.86 -13.46
CA THR A 455 21.04 7.29 -14.34
C THR A 455 20.69 7.38 -15.83
N TYR A 456 19.40 7.22 -16.18
CA TYR A 456 18.91 7.25 -17.56
C TYR A 456 17.94 8.40 -17.82
N LEU A 457 17.98 9.45 -17.00
CA LEU A 457 17.12 10.60 -17.17
C LEU A 457 17.67 11.50 -18.26
N THR A 458 16.85 11.88 -19.25
CA THR A 458 17.17 12.93 -20.22
C THR A 458 16.55 14.26 -19.79
N PRO A 459 17.04 15.43 -20.25
CA PRO A 459 16.43 16.72 -19.93
C PRO A 459 14.94 16.78 -20.28
N GLU A 460 14.52 16.21 -21.42
CA GLU A 460 13.13 16.20 -21.87
C GLU A 460 12.25 15.37 -20.93
N ALA A 461 12.75 14.19 -20.51
CA ALA A 461 12.05 13.32 -19.55
C ALA A 461 12.00 13.97 -18.17
N ALA A 462 13.07 14.65 -17.75
CA ALA A 462 13.14 15.42 -16.52
C ALA A 462 12.08 16.52 -16.47
N HIS A 463 12.03 17.35 -17.52
CA HIS A 463 11.03 18.42 -17.66
C HIS A 463 9.60 17.87 -17.78
N GLY A 464 9.41 16.72 -18.44
CA GLY A 464 8.12 16.02 -18.48
C GLY A 464 7.65 15.64 -17.07
N LEU A 465 8.53 15.02 -16.29
CA LEU A 465 8.26 14.59 -14.93
C LEU A 465 7.97 15.77 -14.00
N SER A 466 8.74 16.85 -14.12
CA SER A 466 8.53 18.09 -13.36
C SER A 466 7.17 18.72 -13.67
N ARG A 467 6.79 18.80 -14.95
CA ARG A 467 5.46 19.32 -15.36
C ARG A 467 4.33 18.49 -14.81
N ASP A 468 4.39 17.17 -14.93
CA ASP A 468 3.36 16.27 -14.40
C ASP A 468 3.14 16.48 -12.89
N TYR A 469 4.24 16.65 -12.14
CA TYR A 469 4.18 16.92 -10.71
C TYR A 469 3.63 18.31 -10.39
N LEU A 470 4.10 19.33 -11.06
CA LEU A 470 3.62 20.71 -10.87
C LEU A 470 2.15 20.85 -11.26
N ASP A 471 1.70 20.15 -12.31
CA ASP A 471 0.28 20.11 -12.68
C ASP A 471 -0.59 19.41 -11.64
N LEU A 472 -0.05 18.38 -10.98
CA LEU A 472 -0.71 17.78 -9.81
C LEU A 472 -0.86 18.79 -8.68
N LEU A 473 0.23 19.50 -8.32
CA LEU A 473 0.20 20.51 -7.25
C LEU A 473 -0.78 21.65 -7.57
N ARG A 474 -0.81 22.12 -8.82
CA ARG A 474 -1.75 23.18 -9.26
C ARG A 474 -3.21 22.73 -9.18
N ARG A 475 -3.51 21.47 -9.43
CA ARG A 475 -4.88 20.92 -9.23
C ARG A 475 -5.28 20.91 -7.76
N ILE A 476 -4.33 20.63 -6.85
CA ILE A 476 -4.56 20.62 -5.40
C ILE A 476 -4.77 22.05 -4.87
N GLY A 477 -3.93 22.97 -5.29
CA GLY A 477 -3.98 24.36 -4.85
C GLY A 477 -3.89 25.36 -6.02
N PRO A 478 -4.97 25.56 -6.81
CA PRO A 478 -4.91 26.38 -8.02
C PRO A 478 -4.54 27.85 -7.77
N ASN A 479 -4.78 28.33 -6.55
CA ASN A 479 -4.49 29.71 -6.14
C ASN A 479 -3.44 29.77 -5.02
N ALA A 480 -2.82 28.66 -4.65
CA ALA A 480 -1.87 28.61 -3.57
C ALA A 480 -0.46 29.01 -4.05
N THR A 481 0.25 29.80 -3.25
CA THR A 481 1.67 30.11 -3.49
C THR A 481 2.56 28.88 -3.24
N ARG A 482 2.19 28.08 -2.26
CA ARG A 482 2.86 26.82 -1.92
C ARG A 482 1.86 25.68 -1.84
N VAL A 483 2.27 24.48 -2.21
CA VAL A 483 1.50 23.26 -2.01
C VAL A 483 2.37 22.25 -1.29
N THR A 484 1.88 21.71 -0.17
CA THR A 484 2.65 20.71 0.58
C THR A 484 2.60 19.36 -0.11
N ASP A 485 3.72 18.64 -0.06
CA ASP A 485 3.83 17.20 -0.31
C ASP A 485 4.45 16.61 0.97
N LYS A 486 3.57 16.08 1.83
CA LYS A 486 3.98 15.53 3.11
C LYS A 486 4.01 13.99 3.01
N ALA A 487 5.02 13.46 2.38
CA ALA A 487 5.28 12.03 2.31
C ALA A 487 6.55 11.69 3.10
N PRO A 488 6.42 11.03 4.27
CA PRO A 488 7.54 10.76 5.16
C PRO A 488 8.74 10.16 4.43
N PHE A 489 8.56 9.18 3.57
CA PHE A 489 9.61 8.46 2.87
C PHE A 489 10.19 9.19 1.65
N ASN A 490 9.78 10.41 1.34
CA ASN A 490 10.37 11.20 0.25
C ASN A 490 11.88 11.47 0.44
N PHE A 491 12.45 11.19 1.61
CA PHE A 491 13.90 11.26 1.82
C PHE A 491 14.69 10.32 0.89
N HIS A 492 14.11 9.24 0.39
CA HIS A 492 14.70 8.41 -0.66
C HIS A 492 14.63 9.02 -2.06
N ARG A 493 13.90 10.10 -2.22
CA ARG A 493 13.67 10.79 -3.51
C ARG A 493 14.27 12.19 -3.55
N LEU A 494 14.81 12.69 -2.43
CA LEU A 494 15.27 14.07 -2.31
C LEU A 494 16.28 14.47 -3.39
N GLY A 495 17.22 13.59 -3.72
CA GLY A 495 18.19 13.89 -4.77
C GLY A 495 17.55 14.11 -6.14
N LEU A 496 16.58 13.25 -6.52
CA LEU A 496 15.81 13.40 -7.75
C LEU A 496 14.94 14.68 -7.70
N ILE A 497 14.21 14.88 -6.59
CA ILE A 497 13.32 16.03 -6.44
C ILE A 497 14.11 17.34 -6.54
N HIS A 498 15.24 17.46 -5.83
CA HIS A 498 16.08 18.64 -5.89
C HIS A 498 16.71 18.87 -7.27
N LEU A 499 17.12 17.78 -7.96
CA LEU A 499 17.60 17.87 -9.34
C LEU A 499 16.56 18.48 -10.28
N LEU A 500 15.30 18.04 -10.14
CA LEU A 500 14.19 18.44 -11.02
C LEU A 500 13.58 19.79 -10.64
N LEU A 501 13.56 20.12 -9.36
CA LEU A 501 12.90 21.27 -8.76
C LEU A 501 13.82 21.95 -7.74
N PRO A 502 14.92 22.60 -8.18
CA PRO A 502 15.96 23.10 -7.29
C PRO A 502 15.47 24.22 -6.36
N LYS A 503 14.33 24.85 -6.66
CA LYS A 503 13.69 25.88 -5.82
C LYS A 503 12.63 25.34 -4.86
N ALA A 504 12.34 24.05 -4.87
CA ALA A 504 11.48 23.41 -3.88
C ALA A 504 12.06 23.61 -2.47
N ARG A 505 11.18 23.89 -1.50
CA ARG A 505 11.56 24.01 -0.09
C ARG A 505 11.30 22.69 0.62
N ILE A 506 12.23 22.31 1.51
CA ILE A 506 12.24 20.99 2.15
C ILE A 506 12.29 21.20 3.66
N ILE A 507 11.31 20.68 4.37
CA ILE A 507 11.24 20.64 5.84
C ILE A 507 11.44 19.19 6.29
N HIS A 508 12.57 18.93 6.94
CA HIS A 508 12.86 17.65 7.55
C HIS A 508 12.43 17.65 9.02
N CYS A 509 11.41 16.84 9.35
CA CYS A 509 10.93 16.69 10.70
C CYS A 509 11.73 15.62 11.44
N ARG A 510 12.36 16.02 12.55
CA ARG A 510 13.12 15.15 13.44
C ARG A 510 12.39 14.99 14.77
N ARG A 511 12.60 13.86 15.40
CA ARG A 511 12.13 13.56 16.76
C ARG A 511 13.09 12.58 17.39
N HIS A 512 13.10 12.52 18.72
CA HIS A 512 13.90 11.56 19.46
C HIS A 512 13.79 10.15 18.86
N PRO A 513 14.94 9.49 18.50
CA PRO A 513 14.95 8.26 17.71
C PRO A 513 14.09 7.15 18.31
N VAL A 514 14.24 6.91 19.61
CA VAL A 514 13.50 5.83 20.30
C VAL A 514 12.01 6.15 20.40
N ASP A 515 11.59 7.41 20.63
CA ASP A 515 10.18 7.80 20.63
C ASP A 515 9.54 7.60 19.25
N THR A 516 10.28 7.94 18.19
CA THR A 516 9.85 7.71 16.80
C THR A 516 9.67 6.22 16.53
N CYS A 517 10.69 5.41 16.81
CA CYS A 517 10.67 3.98 16.56
C CYS A 517 9.59 3.25 17.39
N LEU A 518 9.44 3.57 18.69
CA LEU A 518 8.38 3.01 19.50
C LEU A 518 6.99 3.40 18.98
N SER A 519 6.81 4.66 18.56
CA SER A 519 5.54 5.11 18.01
C SER A 519 5.19 4.40 16.69
N MET A 520 6.20 4.01 15.90
CA MET A 520 6.01 3.17 14.72
C MET A 520 5.70 1.72 15.09
N TYR A 521 6.42 1.15 16.04
CA TYR A 521 6.24 -0.23 16.49
C TYR A 521 4.86 -0.49 17.12
N PHE A 522 4.27 0.52 17.76
CA PHE A 522 2.97 0.47 18.44
C PHE A 522 1.80 0.81 17.53
N LEU A 523 2.03 1.04 16.24
CA LEU A 523 1.00 1.43 15.30
C LEU A 523 0.76 0.34 14.24
N HIS A 524 -0.52 0.08 13.96
CA HIS A 524 -0.91 -0.65 12.78
C HIS A 524 -0.94 0.29 11.59
N PHE A 525 0.04 0.19 10.70
CA PHE A 525 0.04 0.91 9.43
C PHE A 525 -0.83 0.18 8.42
N SER A 526 -1.61 0.93 7.64
CA SER A 526 -2.32 0.40 6.47
C SER A 526 -1.34 0.04 5.35
N GLU A 527 -0.24 0.78 5.23
CA GLU A 527 0.85 0.49 4.30
C GLU A 527 1.81 -0.55 4.88
N ARG A 528 2.36 -1.38 4.00
CA ARG A 528 3.36 -2.37 4.38
C ARG A 528 4.73 -1.72 4.51
N ILE A 529 5.16 -1.47 5.74
CA ILE A 529 6.52 -1.03 6.08
C ILE A 529 7.27 -2.25 6.60
N GLU A 530 8.19 -2.80 5.80
CA GLU A 530 8.79 -4.12 6.08
C GLU A 530 9.59 -4.19 7.38
N PHE A 531 10.30 -3.11 7.73
CA PHE A 531 11.18 -3.07 8.91
C PHE A 531 10.47 -2.75 10.23
N VAL A 532 9.19 -2.42 10.23
CA VAL A 532 8.49 -1.91 11.43
C VAL A 532 8.08 -3.02 12.40
N SER A 533 8.09 -4.27 11.96
CA SER A 533 7.63 -5.42 12.76
C SER A 533 8.70 -6.02 13.69
N ASP A 534 9.95 -5.62 13.52
CA ASP A 534 11.09 -6.09 14.32
C ASP A 534 11.88 -4.89 14.85
N LYS A 535 12.21 -4.91 16.15
CA LYS A 535 12.92 -3.79 16.79
C LYS A 535 14.34 -3.60 16.25
N GLY A 536 15.02 -4.71 15.88
CA GLY A 536 16.36 -4.66 15.32
C GLY A 536 16.37 -4.14 13.88
N ASP A 537 15.37 -4.54 13.05
CA ASP A 537 15.20 -4.02 11.70
C ASP A 537 14.84 -2.53 11.71
N LEU A 538 13.97 -2.14 12.64
CA LEU A 538 13.57 -0.76 12.82
C LEU A 538 14.74 0.12 13.27
N ALA A 539 15.57 -0.35 14.22
CA ALA A 539 16.78 0.34 14.64
C ALA A 539 17.80 0.45 13.50
N PHE A 540 17.95 -0.60 12.69
CA PHE A 540 18.81 -0.58 11.51
C PHE A 540 18.33 0.43 10.48
N ALA A 541 17.05 0.37 10.09
CA ALA A 541 16.46 1.27 9.11
C ALA A 541 16.53 2.75 9.56
N TYR A 542 16.34 3.02 10.87
CA TYR A 542 16.50 4.37 11.41
C TYR A 542 17.93 4.90 11.28
N ARG A 543 18.96 4.06 11.55
CA ARG A 543 20.37 4.47 11.39
C ARG A 543 20.71 4.78 9.94
N GLU A 544 20.26 3.94 9.02
CA GLU A 544 20.49 4.18 7.58
C GLU A 544 19.78 5.45 7.09
N TYR A 545 18.55 5.68 7.56
CA TYR A 545 17.85 6.93 7.33
C TYR A 545 18.61 8.14 7.87
N ALA A 546 19.08 8.08 9.11
CA ALA A 546 19.83 9.19 9.73
C ALA A 546 21.11 9.49 8.93
N ARG A 547 21.84 8.46 8.49
CA ARG A 547 23.04 8.59 7.63
C ARG A 547 22.70 9.25 6.28
N LEU A 548 21.58 8.84 5.66
CA LEU A 548 21.15 9.45 4.41
C LEU A 548 20.71 10.92 4.59
N MET A 549 20.04 11.25 5.71
CA MET A 549 19.67 12.64 6.01
C MET A 549 20.88 13.52 6.32
N GLU A 550 21.94 12.94 6.90
CA GLU A 550 23.22 13.63 7.09
C GLU A 550 23.86 14.01 5.75
N HIS A 551 23.81 13.09 4.77
CA HIS A 551 24.23 13.37 3.40
C HIS A 551 23.40 14.52 2.79
N TRP A 552 22.06 14.46 2.87
CA TRP A 552 21.19 15.52 2.33
C TRP A 552 21.46 16.88 2.95
N ARG A 553 21.71 16.93 4.26
CA ARG A 553 22.11 18.17 4.96
C ARG A 553 23.41 18.77 4.40
N ALA A 554 24.34 17.92 3.99
CA ALA A 554 25.63 18.34 3.47
C ALA A 554 25.58 18.83 2.01
N VAL A 555 24.66 18.31 1.20
CA VAL A 555 24.64 18.56 -0.25
C VAL A 555 23.53 19.50 -0.72
N LEU A 556 22.44 19.65 0.05
CA LEU A 556 21.33 20.53 -0.30
C LEU A 556 21.60 21.98 0.14
N PRO A 557 21.13 22.99 -0.60
CA PRO A 557 21.28 24.38 -0.22
C PRO A 557 20.59 24.70 1.11
N PRO A 558 21.25 25.41 2.05
CA PRO A 558 20.70 25.66 3.39
C PRO A 558 19.50 26.62 3.39
N ASP A 559 19.28 27.38 2.34
CA ASP A 559 18.10 28.21 2.12
C ASP A 559 16.91 27.43 1.55
N ARG A 560 17.10 26.17 1.17
CA ARG A 560 16.09 25.26 0.62
C ARG A 560 15.83 24.05 1.49
N PHE A 561 16.61 23.80 2.52
CA PHE A 561 16.50 22.64 3.42
C PHE A 561 16.64 23.09 4.88
N ILE A 562 15.62 22.79 5.70
CA ILE A 562 15.67 23.01 7.16
C ILE A 562 15.28 21.76 7.93
N GLU A 563 15.70 21.69 9.19
CA GLU A 563 15.38 20.61 10.13
C GLU A 563 14.60 21.16 11.32
N VAL A 564 13.46 20.51 11.61
CA VAL A 564 12.58 20.88 12.71
C VAL A 564 12.55 19.75 13.74
N ASP A 565 13.01 20.03 14.96
CA ASP A 565 12.89 19.11 16.06
C ASP A 565 11.48 19.18 16.68
N TYR A 566 10.79 18.06 16.73
CA TYR A 566 9.45 17.95 17.31
C TYR A 566 9.40 18.46 18.75
N GLU A 567 10.42 18.15 19.54
CA GLU A 567 10.54 18.55 20.94
C GLU A 567 10.58 20.08 21.09
N ASN A 568 11.35 20.76 20.21
CA ASN A 568 11.42 22.21 20.19
C ASN A 568 10.09 22.83 19.72
N LEU A 569 9.47 22.22 18.70
CA LEU A 569 8.18 22.69 18.18
C LEU A 569 7.08 22.66 19.23
N VAL A 570 7.02 21.61 20.08
CA VAL A 570 5.99 21.50 21.11
C VAL A 570 6.35 22.30 22.39
N ALA A 571 7.62 22.59 22.63
CA ALA A 571 8.09 23.37 23.77
C ALA A 571 7.93 24.89 23.52
N ASP A 572 8.27 25.36 22.33
CA ASP A 572 8.15 26.78 21.93
C ASP A 572 7.45 26.87 20.56
N ARG A 573 6.15 26.62 20.59
CA ARG A 573 5.31 26.55 19.39
C ARG A 573 5.36 27.85 18.57
N GLU A 574 5.29 29.02 19.23
CA GLU A 574 5.19 30.28 18.51
C GLU A 574 6.49 30.60 17.77
N ALA A 575 7.63 30.55 18.44
CA ALA A 575 8.91 30.87 17.79
C ALA A 575 9.21 29.91 16.63
N VAL A 576 9.01 28.60 16.83
CA VAL A 576 9.25 27.60 15.78
C VAL A 576 8.25 27.75 14.63
N THR A 577 6.97 28.04 14.91
CA THR A 577 5.98 28.29 13.84
C THR A 577 6.33 29.52 13.02
N ARG A 578 6.73 30.64 13.66
CA ARG A 578 7.17 31.86 12.96
C ARG A 578 8.36 31.57 12.06
N TRP A 579 9.33 30.81 12.55
CA TRP A 579 10.49 30.41 11.75
C TRP A 579 10.10 29.50 10.56
N LEU A 580 9.18 28.56 10.76
CA LEU A 580 8.65 27.71 9.69
C LEU A 580 7.98 28.55 8.59
N ILE A 581 7.12 29.50 8.95
CA ILE A 581 6.42 30.35 7.97
C ILE A 581 7.43 31.24 7.23
N ALA A 582 8.38 31.86 7.93
CA ALA A 582 9.45 32.63 7.29
C ALA A 582 10.25 31.79 6.28
N PHE A 583 10.54 30.51 6.60
CA PHE A 583 11.19 29.60 5.67
C PHE A 583 10.35 29.33 4.42
N THR A 584 9.01 29.34 4.49
CA THR A 584 8.16 29.20 3.29
C THR A 584 8.27 30.40 2.35
N GLY A 585 8.84 31.50 2.79
CA GLY A 585 8.94 32.77 2.05
C GLY A 585 7.62 33.56 2.03
N LEU A 586 6.74 33.30 2.98
CA LEU A 586 5.46 33.99 3.13
C LEU A 586 5.46 34.87 4.38
N ASP A 587 4.61 35.89 4.35
CA ASP A 587 4.38 36.74 5.50
C ASP A 587 3.65 35.98 6.63
N TRP A 588 3.77 36.49 7.84
CA TRP A 588 3.14 35.85 9.01
C TRP A 588 1.60 35.87 8.93
N HIS A 589 0.95 34.78 9.35
CA HIS A 589 -0.49 34.70 9.52
C HIS A 589 -0.86 33.97 10.83
N ASP A 590 -1.72 34.59 11.65
CA ASP A 590 -2.04 34.12 13.02
C ASP A 590 -2.74 32.74 13.05
N ALA A 591 -3.43 32.34 12.00
CA ALA A 591 -4.05 31.03 11.90
C ALA A 591 -3.06 29.87 12.10
N CYS A 592 -1.76 30.09 11.82
CA CYS A 592 -0.71 29.09 12.00
C CYS A 592 -0.44 28.72 13.47
N LEU A 593 -0.90 29.53 14.44
CA LEU A 593 -0.82 29.23 15.86
C LEU A 593 -1.97 28.34 16.39
N ALA A 594 -3.00 28.13 15.59
CA ALA A 594 -4.14 27.29 15.97
C ALA A 594 -4.37 26.16 14.93
N PRO A 595 -3.37 25.29 14.72
CA PRO A 595 -3.44 24.24 13.68
C PRO A 595 -4.58 23.23 13.90
N GLU A 596 -5.05 23.07 15.14
CA GLU A 596 -6.20 22.23 15.48
C GLU A 596 -7.51 22.73 14.88
N ARG A 597 -7.60 24.00 14.48
CA ARG A 597 -8.76 24.61 13.80
C ARG A 597 -8.73 24.45 12.28
N ASN A 598 -7.66 23.92 11.76
CA ASN A 598 -7.54 23.68 10.32
C ASN A 598 -8.47 22.50 9.93
N GLU A 599 -9.52 22.80 9.18
CA GLU A 599 -10.58 21.85 8.81
C GLU A 599 -10.21 20.92 7.65
N ARG A 600 -8.97 21.00 7.14
CA ARG A 600 -8.55 20.12 6.05
C ARG A 600 -8.74 18.64 6.38
N THR A 601 -8.97 17.83 5.38
CA THR A 601 -9.01 16.37 5.52
C THR A 601 -7.61 15.84 5.89
N VAL A 602 -7.54 15.05 6.96
CA VAL A 602 -6.32 14.35 7.39
C VAL A 602 -6.53 12.85 7.21
N THR A 603 -5.77 12.25 6.30
CA THR A 603 -5.89 10.83 5.94
C THR A 603 -4.81 9.94 6.54
N THR A 604 -4.06 10.45 7.53
CA THR A 604 -2.94 9.73 8.15
C THR A 604 -3.36 9.05 9.45
N ALA A 605 -2.55 8.10 9.90
CA ALA A 605 -2.71 7.45 11.20
C ALA A 605 -2.68 8.41 12.41
N SER A 606 -2.44 9.71 12.17
CA SER A 606 -2.43 10.78 13.18
C SER A 606 -3.69 11.65 13.13
N VAL A 607 -4.79 11.19 12.50
CA VAL A 607 -6.01 12.01 12.29
C VAL A 607 -6.57 12.60 13.60
N TRP A 608 -6.65 11.79 14.64
CA TRP A 608 -7.14 12.26 15.94
C TRP A 608 -6.16 13.24 16.58
N GLN A 609 -4.83 12.91 16.58
CA GLN A 609 -3.81 13.79 17.18
C GLN A 609 -3.72 15.14 16.48
N ALA A 610 -3.89 15.19 15.16
CA ALA A 610 -3.81 16.42 14.38
C ALA A 610 -4.94 17.42 14.70
N ARG A 611 -6.04 16.94 15.27
CA ARG A 611 -7.20 17.75 15.69
C ARG A 611 -7.22 18.06 17.18
N GLN A 612 -6.19 17.66 17.93
CA GLN A 612 -6.03 18.00 19.33
C GLN A 612 -5.15 19.23 19.49
N PRO A 613 -5.35 20.04 20.52
CA PRO A 613 -4.36 21.05 20.90
C PRO A 613 -2.97 20.42 21.02
N VAL A 614 -1.93 21.15 20.60
CA VAL A 614 -0.57 20.64 20.67
C VAL A 614 -0.20 20.30 22.12
N TYR A 615 0.28 19.08 22.35
CA TYR A 615 0.58 18.54 23.68
C TYR A 615 2.02 18.01 23.76
N THR A 616 2.61 18.06 24.96
CA THR A 616 4.00 17.67 25.23
C THR A 616 4.15 16.22 25.73
N THR A 617 3.04 15.52 26.02
CA THR A 617 3.06 14.18 26.67
C THR A 617 3.67 13.08 25.82
N SER A 618 3.93 13.36 24.55
CA SER A 618 4.62 12.47 23.61
C SER A 618 6.15 12.57 23.68
N VAL A 619 6.69 13.59 24.35
CA VAL A 619 8.14 13.77 24.52
C VAL A 619 8.63 12.82 25.60
N ALA A 620 9.76 12.18 25.34
CA ALA A 620 10.39 11.20 26.24
C ALA A 620 9.46 10.05 26.70
N ARG A 621 8.45 9.72 25.88
CA ARG A 621 7.51 8.63 26.15
C ARG A 621 8.23 7.29 26.28
N TRP A 622 9.38 7.11 25.59
CA TRP A 622 10.20 5.91 25.63
C TRP A 622 10.64 5.52 27.06
N ARG A 623 10.78 6.47 28.00
CA ARG A 623 11.16 6.20 29.39
C ARG A 623 10.17 5.27 30.12
N ARG A 624 8.88 5.31 29.72
CA ARG A 624 7.84 4.42 30.25
C ARG A 624 8.01 2.98 29.77
N TYR A 625 8.76 2.80 28.67
CA TYR A 625 8.99 1.54 28.01
C TYR A 625 10.45 1.07 28.09
N GLU A 626 11.27 1.73 28.88
CA GLU A 626 12.71 1.46 28.99
C GLU A 626 13.06 -0.03 29.19
N PRO A 627 12.34 -0.81 30.04
CA PRO A 627 12.62 -2.24 30.23
C PRO A 627 12.44 -3.09 28.97
N TRP A 628 11.61 -2.64 28.02
CA TRP A 628 11.20 -3.40 26.83
C TRP A 628 11.73 -2.85 25.50
N LEU A 629 12.70 -1.93 25.54
CA LEU A 629 13.25 -1.33 24.31
C LEU A 629 13.94 -2.33 23.40
N GLY A 630 14.57 -3.37 23.97
CA GLY A 630 15.35 -4.32 23.16
C GLY A 630 16.43 -3.60 22.36
N GLU A 631 16.54 -3.92 21.09
CA GLU A 631 17.52 -3.36 20.15
C GLU A 631 17.34 -1.85 19.91
N LEU A 632 16.18 -1.27 20.16
CA LEU A 632 15.95 0.17 20.06
C LEU A 632 16.81 0.96 21.06
N ARG A 633 17.29 0.34 22.13
CA ARG A 633 18.23 0.95 23.08
C ARG A 633 19.51 1.47 22.42
N GLN A 634 19.92 0.87 21.29
CA GLN A 634 21.08 1.30 20.49
C GLN A 634 20.91 2.69 19.84
N LEU A 635 19.71 3.20 19.80
CA LEU A 635 19.37 4.52 19.27
C LEU A 635 19.34 5.62 20.35
N LEU A 636 19.55 5.28 21.61
CA LEU A 636 19.60 6.29 22.68
C LEU A 636 20.83 7.19 22.47
N PRO A 637 20.65 8.52 22.47
CA PRO A 637 21.77 9.46 22.52
C PRO A 637 22.62 9.23 23.77
N ALA A 638 23.89 9.51 23.69
CA ALA A 638 24.83 9.35 24.81
C ALA A 638 24.39 10.12 26.08
N THR A 639 23.68 11.25 25.89
CA THR A 639 23.12 12.07 26.96
C THR A 639 21.98 11.39 27.74
N ASP A 640 21.29 10.42 27.12
CA ASP A 640 20.18 9.67 27.71
C ASP A 640 20.60 8.29 28.27
N MET A 641 21.84 7.91 28.05
CA MET A 641 22.44 6.71 28.65
C MET A 641 22.90 7.02 30.08
N SER A 642 21.97 7.22 31.02
CA SER A 642 22.33 7.27 32.45
C SER A 642 22.89 5.94 32.89
N PRO A 643 23.95 5.90 33.72
CA PRO A 643 24.45 4.64 34.29
C PRO A 643 23.30 4.02 35.08
N SER A 644 22.94 2.79 34.74
CA SER A 644 22.00 1.99 35.51
C SER A 644 22.45 2.01 36.98
N LYS A 645 21.62 2.58 37.83
CA LYS A 645 21.83 2.37 39.28
C LYS A 645 21.71 0.87 39.51
N SER A 646 22.86 0.25 39.70
CA SER A 646 23.04 -1.12 40.20
C SER A 646 22.35 -1.29 41.56
#